data_c06241990dcbf5f056b71a9949ee2fbb
#
_entry.id   c06241990dcbf5f056b71a9949ee2fbb
#
_cell.length_a   1.000
_cell.length_b   1.000
_cell.length_c   1.000
_cell.angle_alpha   90.00
_cell.angle_beta   90.00
_cell.angle_gamma   90.00
#
_symmetry.space_group_name_H-M   'P 1'
#
loop_
_entity.id
_entity.type
_entity.pdbx_description
1 polymer ?
#
loop_
_entity_poly.entity_id
_entity_poly.type
_entity_poly.pdbx_seq_one_letter_code
_entity_poly.pdbx_strand_id
1 'polypeptide(L)'
;MGQRARGSVRLSSAGVGRVDLAVRASPRRVRPAWPITGVPNAPGLDGVRGVAVVAVLAYHMDLAWTGGGFLGVEVFFALSGFLITQLIVDELSRTGRVDAWAFAKARARRLLPALVTCVVATLALFAWLAPAAGLRADGLASLLYVQNWHLVVAGLPYSEAFARPSPLLHLWSLSVEGQLYLLWPLLLVGVLATARRSTALLVTVLLAFASALLMALRYDPDGGSLAYYATDARASGFLIGAALAWVWRPPAWSAPLPRVARWGIDVAGLAALVTLVVGFVAVTEFDAGLYTQGGFLRVGLLAAVLILAATRGGGVVAALLSRPPVVAVGRRSYGLYLYHWPVFVLGRELPLPLWKINLLGLLATVAVAEASYRWIETPVRRGGLGALMGRLRLPRAGAVIACGAVTSALLAMVFALTAPLAGTDPSTTLGAANLVPGAAPDAAVAPACAAVGGAAAGGAASAGGAAAGGATANGATAGGVAANGAASADGAAAGVDPACGDPAVVAAPPGVPAPAPEPPSAAAPGVGPALVVGDSIALGSAESLRRALGAGTVVDAKVGRQFSAAPAIVGAWSSAGPVVVDLGANGTVQAADIDAVVASAGDRRVVLVGVHVPRRWQDGNNDVLRAAAAAHPTVEFVDWNALVGAHPGALGPDGVHPGVAGRTLLANAVADAARRP
;
A
#
# COMPACT_ATOMS: atom_id res chain seq x y z
N MET A 1 -43.99 -9.38 -33.89
CA MET A 1 -43.11 -8.48 -34.66
C MET A 1 -42.41 -7.55 -33.65
N GLY A 2 -41.18 -7.89 -33.39
CA GLY A 2 -40.39 -7.22 -32.37
C GLY A 2 -39.55 -6.11 -32.99
N GLN A 3 -39.66 -4.92 -32.43
CA GLN A 3 -38.66 -3.87 -32.67
C GLN A 3 -37.75 -3.75 -31.45
N ARG A 4 -36.50 -4.14 -31.65
CA ARG A 4 -35.40 -3.87 -30.72
C ARG A 4 -35.05 -2.38 -30.80
N ALA A 5 -35.23 -1.64 -29.72
CA ALA A 5 -34.73 -0.28 -29.62
C ALA A 5 -33.21 -0.32 -29.42
N ARG A 6 -32.46 0.17 -30.39
CA ARG A 6 -31.01 0.44 -30.30
C ARG A 6 -30.83 1.79 -29.60
N GLY A 7 -30.17 1.79 -28.47
CA GLY A 7 -29.72 3.01 -27.81
C GLY A 7 -28.60 3.66 -28.62
N SER A 8 -28.82 4.88 -29.09
CA SER A 8 -27.79 5.69 -29.74
C SER A 8 -27.22 6.69 -28.73
N VAL A 9 -25.91 6.69 -28.59
CA VAL A 9 -25.15 7.74 -27.89
C VAL A 9 -25.02 8.91 -28.87
N ARG A 10 -25.63 10.04 -28.58
CA ARG A 10 -25.36 11.29 -29.31
C ARG A 10 -24.36 12.11 -28.49
N LEU A 11 -23.18 12.33 -29.07
CA LEU A 11 -22.27 13.38 -28.63
C LEU A 11 -22.74 14.70 -29.23
N SER A 12 -23.17 15.64 -28.41
CA SER A 12 -23.52 17.00 -28.84
C SER A 12 -22.24 17.86 -28.82
N SER A 13 -21.88 18.39 -29.98
CA SER A 13 -20.72 19.27 -30.18
C SER A 13 -21.08 20.75 -29.97
N ALA A 14 -21.47 21.14 -28.76
CA ALA A 14 -21.62 22.55 -28.43
C ALA A 14 -21.18 22.79 -26.98
N GLY A 15 -19.98 23.35 -26.81
CA GLY A 15 -19.53 23.96 -25.57
C GLY A 15 -18.83 22.96 -24.62
N VAL A 16 -17.58 23.23 -24.35
CA VAL A 16 -16.75 22.55 -23.33
C VAL A 16 -17.54 22.39 -22.03
N GLY A 17 -17.91 21.16 -21.64
CA GLY A 17 -18.20 20.91 -20.23
C GLY A 17 -19.41 20.08 -19.81
N ARG A 18 -20.19 19.44 -20.67
CA ARG A 18 -21.23 18.52 -20.21
C ARG A 18 -21.15 17.18 -20.92
N VAL A 19 -20.67 16.16 -20.23
CA VAL A 19 -20.86 14.76 -20.64
C VAL A 19 -22.18 14.31 -20.02
N ASP A 20 -23.28 14.51 -20.77
CA ASP A 20 -24.58 13.95 -20.42
C ASP A 20 -24.63 12.50 -20.92
N LEU A 21 -24.40 11.55 -20.04
CA LEU A 21 -24.66 10.13 -20.30
C LEU A 21 -26.18 9.91 -20.25
N ALA A 22 -26.87 10.27 -21.34
CA ALA A 22 -28.30 10.06 -21.44
C ALA A 22 -28.59 8.59 -21.78
N VAL A 23 -28.98 7.82 -20.79
CA VAL A 23 -29.63 6.55 -20.99
C VAL A 23 -31.11 6.83 -21.26
N ARG A 24 -31.53 6.80 -22.55
CA ARG A 24 -32.95 6.75 -22.86
C ARG A 24 -33.49 5.37 -22.48
N ALA A 25 -33.91 5.23 -21.22
CA ALA A 25 -34.80 4.15 -20.87
C ALA A 25 -36.07 4.29 -21.69
N SER A 26 -36.42 3.24 -22.44
CA SER A 26 -37.74 3.07 -23.07
C SER A 26 -38.83 3.48 -22.07
N PRO A 27 -39.94 4.16 -22.50
CA PRO A 27 -40.95 4.69 -21.61
C PRO A 27 -41.87 3.62 -21.00
N ARG A 28 -41.41 2.40 -20.82
CA ARG A 28 -41.99 1.56 -19.79
C ARG A 28 -41.53 2.14 -18.47
N ARG A 29 -42.32 3.14 -17.97
CA ARG A 29 -42.25 3.60 -16.60
C ARG A 29 -42.19 2.37 -15.69
N VAL A 30 -40.98 1.92 -15.35
CA VAL A 30 -40.79 1.26 -14.08
C VAL A 30 -41.10 2.37 -13.09
N ARG A 31 -42.36 2.47 -12.67
CA ARG A 31 -42.71 3.27 -11.50
C ARG A 31 -41.83 2.73 -10.41
N PRO A 32 -40.84 3.49 -9.89
CA PRO A 32 -40.19 3.06 -8.69
C PRO A 32 -41.30 2.93 -7.66
N ALA A 33 -41.42 1.76 -7.06
CA ALA A 33 -42.43 1.48 -6.03
C ALA A 33 -42.27 2.36 -4.78
N TRP A 34 -41.37 3.37 -4.83
CA TRP A 34 -40.94 4.16 -3.68
C TRP A 34 -40.74 5.63 -4.05
N PRO A 35 -41.44 6.56 -3.40
CA PRO A 35 -41.09 7.97 -3.44
C PRO A 35 -39.83 8.21 -2.62
N ILE A 36 -38.65 8.38 -3.27
CA ILE A 36 -37.41 8.65 -2.58
C ILE A 36 -37.12 10.14 -2.63
N THR A 37 -37.21 10.81 -1.52
CA THR A 37 -36.81 12.20 -1.33
C THR A 37 -35.43 12.23 -0.64
N GLY A 38 -34.36 12.16 -1.44
CA GLY A 38 -32.95 12.29 -0.95
C GLY A 38 -32.45 11.16 -0.05
N VAL A 39 -31.11 10.98 0.00
CA VAL A 39 -30.48 10.12 1.00
C VAL A 39 -30.61 10.79 2.37
N PRO A 40 -31.32 10.22 3.34
CA PRO A 40 -31.52 10.85 4.64
C PRO A 40 -30.19 11.03 5.36
N ASN A 41 -30.10 12.12 6.11
CA ASN A 41 -29.02 12.28 7.08
C ASN A 41 -29.22 11.21 8.18
N ALA A 42 -28.55 10.09 8.06
CA ALA A 42 -28.58 9.02 9.05
C ALA A 42 -27.38 9.17 10.00
N PRO A 43 -27.58 9.69 11.22
CA PRO A 43 -26.49 9.90 12.19
C PRO A 43 -25.71 8.61 12.47
N GLY A 44 -26.36 7.45 12.40
CA GLY A 44 -25.72 6.14 12.57
C GLY A 44 -24.61 5.87 11.55
N LEU A 45 -24.71 6.39 10.30
CA LEU A 45 -23.62 6.28 9.31
C LEU A 45 -22.39 7.11 9.70
N ASP A 46 -22.61 8.30 10.26
CA ASP A 46 -21.51 9.06 10.83
C ASP A 46 -20.89 8.31 12.01
N GLY A 47 -21.72 7.61 12.81
CA GLY A 47 -21.22 6.75 13.89
C GLY A 47 -20.34 5.60 13.39
N VAL A 48 -20.73 4.91 12.32
CA VAL A 48 -19.90 3.86 11.69
C VAL A 48 -18.56 4.44 11.23
N ARG A 49 -18.56 5.63 10.62
CA ARG A 49 -17.32 6.34 10.27
C ARG A 49 -16.46 6.65 11.49
N GLY A 50 -17.12 7.05 12.61
CA GLY A 50 -16.43 7.34 13.85
C GLY A 50 -15.69 6.13 14.40
N VAL A 51 -16.33 4.97 14.44
CA VAL A 51 -15.71 3.70 14.87
C VAL A 51 -14.53 3.35 13.96
N ALA A 52 -14.74 3.41 12.63
CA ALA A 52 -13.71 3.07 11.66
C ALA A 52 -12.47 3.97 11.76
N VAL A 53 -12.64 5.30 11.88
CA VAL A 53 -11.48 6.21 11.99
C VAL A 53 -10.74 6.04 13.30
N VAL A 54 -11.43 5.78 14.41
CA VAL A 54 -10.79 5.53 15.71
C VAL A 54 -9.92 4.27 15.62
N ALA A 55 -10.41 3.20 15.00
CA ALA A 55 -9.63 1.98 14.80
C ALA A 55 -8.36 2.25 13.98
N VAL A 56 -8.47 3.00 12.87
CA VAL A 56 -7.31 3.38 12.04
C VAL A 56 -6.29 4.23 12.80
N LEU A 57 -6.75 5.22 13.55
CA LEU A 57 -5.85 6.06 14.35
C LEU A 57 -5.14 5.23 15.42
N ALA A 58 -5.86 4.38 16.14
CA ALA A 58 -5.31 3.51 17.17
C ALA A 58 -4.25 2.55 16.61
N TYR A 59 -4.47 2.00 15.42
CA TYR A 59 -3.50 1.19 14.70
C TYR A 59 -2.21 1.97 14.39
N HIS A 60 -2.33 3.18 13.86
CA HIS A 60 -1.17 4.01 13.52
C HIS A 60 -0.46 4.64 14.73
N MET A 61 -1.09 4.59 15.90
CA MET A 61 -0.44 4.90 17.19
C MET A 61 0.47 3.75 17.67
N ASP A 62 0.49 2.63 16.97
CA ASP A 62 1.29 1.45 17.29
C ASP A 62 1.01 0.89 18.69
N LEU A 63 -0.27 0.89 19.09
CA LEU A 63 -0.68 0.32 20.36
C LEU A 63 -0.71 -1.22 20.26
N ALA A 64 -0.12 -1.91 21.23
CA ALA A 64 0.06 -3.36 21.21
C ALA A 64 -1.24 -4.16 20.97
N TRP A 65 -2.40 -3.62 21.33
CA TRP A 65 -3.71 -4.26 21.23
C TRP A 65 -4.56 -3.80 20.02
N THR A 66 -3.98 -3.11 19.03
CA THR A 66 -4.73 -2.57 17.89
C THR A 66 -4.23 -3.06 16.54
N GLY A 67 -3.70 -4.29 16.48
CA GLY A 67 -3.10 -4.88 15.30
C GLY A 67 -3.97 -4.82 14.05
N GLY A 68 -5.28 -5.01 14.21
CA GLY A 68 -6.23 -5.04 13.10
C GLY A 68 -6.95 -3.72 12.80
N GLY A 69 -6.56 -2.62 13.43
CA GLY A 69 -7.25 -1.33 13.22
C GLY A 69 -7.22 -0.83 11.78
N PHE A 70 -6.28 -1.27 10.93
CA PHE A 70 -6.24 -1.01 9.50
C PHE A 70 -7.50 -1.51 8.76
N LEU A 71 -8.20 -2.51 9.29
CA LEU A 71 -9.49 -3.01 8.78
C LEU A 71 -10.59 -1.93 8.78
N GLY A 72 -10.40 -0.85 9.53
CA GLY A 72 -11.27 0.33 9.48
C GLY A 72 -11.35 0.95 8.08
N VAL A 73 -10.30 0.84 7.26
CA VAL A 73 -10.31 1.28 5.86
C VAL A 73 -11.33 0.49 5.03
N GLU A 74 -11.46 -0.82 5.28
CA GLU A 74 -12.45 -1.66 4.60
C GLU A 74 -13.89 -1.26 4.95
N VAL A 75 -14.12 -0.86 6.21
CA VAL A 75 -15.41 -0.29 6.64
C VAL A 75 -15.70 1.02 5.89
N PHE A 76 -14.70 1.87 5.65
CA PHE A 76 -14.86 3.07 4.82
C PHE A 76 -15.18 2.73 3.37
N PHE A 77 -14.53 1.73 2.78
CA PHE A 77 -14.86 1.28 1.42
C PHE A 77 -16.31 0.79 1.32
N ALA A 78 -16.79 -0.01 2.27
CA ALA A 78 -18.19 -0.46 2.30
C ALA A 78 -19.18 0.71 2.44
N LEU A 79 -18.89 1.68 3.32
CA LEU A 79 -19.68 2.90 3.47
C LEU A 79 -19.74 3.71 2.18
N SER A 80 -18.61 3.84 1.51
CA SER A 80 -18.48 4.59 0.26
C SER A 80 -19.26 3.93 -0.86
N GLY A 81 -19.11 2.61 -1.02
CA GLY A 81 -19.88 1.83 -1.98
C GLY A 81 -21.39 1.95 -1.78
N PHE A 82 -21.84 1.83 -0.53
CA PHE A 82 -23.24 2.01 -0.17
C PHE A 82 -23.76 3.40 -0.53
N LEU A 83 -23.09 4.45 -0.08
CA LEU A 83 -23.54 5.84 -0.26
C LEU A 83 -23.51 6.29 -1.72
N ILE A 84 -22.45 5.96 -2.45
CA ILE A 84 -22.31 6.35 -3.86
C ILE A 84 -23.40 5.67 -4.69
N THR A 85 -23.59 4.36 -4.49
CA THR A 85 -24.63 3.63 -5.21
C THR A 85 -26.02 4.15 -4.89
N GLN A 86 -26.32 4.45 -3.62
CA GLN A 86 -27.59 5.08 -3.22
C GLN A 86 -27.83 6.42 -3.95
N LEU A 87 -26.81 7.28 -3.99
CA LEU A 87 -26.91 8.60 -4.64
C LEU A 87 -27.20 8.48 -6.14
N ILE A 88 -26.46 7.59 -6.83
CA ILE A 88 -26.60 7.40 -8.28
C ILE A 88 -27.97 6.79 -8.61
N VAL A 89 -28.38 5.76 -7.86
CA VAL A 89 -29.67 5.11 -8.07
C VAL A 89 -30.85 6.04 -7.75
N ASP A 90 -30.71 6.89 -6.73
CA ASP A 90 -31.71 7.91 -6.40
C ASP A 90 -31.83 8.96 -7.53
N GLU A 91 -30.71 9.50 -8.00
CA GLU A 91 -30.68 10.44 -9.11
C GLU A 91 -31.30 9.85 -10.39
N LEU A 92 -30.88 8.63 -10.76
CA LEU A 92 -31.42 7.92 -11.92
C LEU A 92 -32.95 7.70 -11.78
N SER A 93 -33.42 7.33 -10.58
CA SER A 93 -34.86 7.10 -10.34
C SER A 93 -35.69 8.37 -10.46
N ARG A 94 -35.13 9.53 -10.09
CA ARG A 94 -35.81 10.83 -10.12
C ARG A 94 -35.78 11.50 -11.49
N THR A 95 -34.60 11.44 -12.15
CA THR A 95 -34.35 12.26 -13.36
C THR A 95 -34.29 11.42 -14.65
N GLY A 96 -34.20 10.08 -14.53
CA GLY A 96 -34.00 9.18 -15.67
C GLY A 96 -32.58 9.22 -16.26
N ARG A 97 -31.66 9.98 -15.65
CA ARG A 97 -30.27 10.14 -16.10
C ARG A 97 -29.36 10.36 -14.89
N VAL A 98 -28.06 10.16 -15.09
CA VAL A 98 -27.02 10.47 -14.11
C VAL A 98 -26.17 11.62 -14.65
N ASP A 99 -26.09 12.71 -13.91
CA ASP A 99 -25.17 13.82 -14.20
C ASP A 99 -23.81 13.53 -13.56
N ALA A 100 -22.96 12.79 -14.30
CA ALA A 100 -21.62 12.41 -13.83
C ALA A 100 -20.74 13.63 -13.50
N TRP A 101 -20.93 14.75 -14.21
CA TRP A 101 -20.18 15.98 -13.94
C TRP A 101 -20.61 16.64 -12.63
N ALA A 102 -21.91 16.78 -12.38
CA ALA A 102 -22.41 17.29 -11.10
C ALA A 102 -21.97 16.40 -9.94
N PHE A 103 -22.02 15.08 -10.12
CA PHE A 103 -21.52 14.10 -9.15
C PHE A 103 -20.02 14.31 -8.88
N ALA A 104 -19.16 14.32 -9.92
CA ALA A 104 -17.72 14.51 -9.78
C ALA A 104 -17.39 15.85 -9.09
N LYS A 105 -18.05 16.93 -9.49
CA LYS A 105 -17.92 18.26 -8.87
C LYS A 105 -18.29 18.27 -7.40
N ALA A 106 -19.36 17.55 -7.01
CA ALA A 106 -19.77 17.44 -5.61
C ALA A 106 -18.73 16.68 -4.77
N ARG A 107 -18.14 15.63 -5.32
CA ARG A 107 -17.04 14.88 -4.68
C ARG A 107 -15.77 15.70 -4.59
N ALA A 108 -15.35 16.33 -5.68
CA ALA A 108 -14.20 17.21 -5.73
C ALA A 108 -14.28 18.32 -4.67
N ARG A 109 -15.42 19.00 -4.56
CA ARG A 109 -15.64 20.02 -3.52
C ARG A 109 -15.56 19.50 -2.10
N ARG A 110 -15.86 18.23 -1.92
CA ARG A 110 -15.81 17.59 -0.59
C ARG A 110 -14.40 17.16 -0.20
N LEU A 111 -13.61 16.65 -1.15
CA LEU A 111 -12.37 15.94 -0.87
C LEU A 111 -11.11 16.77 -1.21
N LEU A 112 -11.08 17.39 -2.39
CA LEU A 112 -9.87 18.06 -2.89
C LEU A 112 -9.34 19.19 -2.00
N PRO A 113 -10.19 20.09 -1.42
CA PRO A 113 -9.64 21.22 -0.68
C PRO A 113 -8.78 20.79 0.51
N ALA A 114 -9.24 19.82 1.31
CA ALA A 114 -8.48 19.33 2.44
C ALA A 114 -7.30 18.46 2.00
N LEU A 115 -7.47 17.62 0.95
CA LEU A 115 -6.38 16.83 0.39
C LEU A 115 -5.22 17.70 -0.08
N VAL A 116 -5.50 18.72 -0.91
CA VAL A 116 -4.47 19.64 -1.42
C VAL A 116 -3.78 20.36 -0.25
N THR A 117 -4.55 20.83 0.72
CA THR A 117 -3.98 21.48 1.93
C THR A 117 -3.07 20.52 2.70
N CYS A 118 -3.50 19.27 2.90
CA CYS A 118 -2.70 18.27 3.59
C CYS A 118 -1.40 17.97 2.84
N VAL A 119 -1.48 17.70 1.54
CA VAL A 119 -0.30 17.38 0.73
C VAL A 119 0.68 18.55 0.71
N VAL A 120 0.20 19.79 0.43
CA VAL A 120 1.06 20.98 0.39
C VAL A 120 1.71 21.25 1.74
N ALA A 121 0.93 21.18 2.84
CA ALA A 121 1.44 21.39 4.18
C ALA A 121 2.47 20.32 4.57
N THR A 122 2.22 19.05 4.23
CA THR A 122 3.15 17.95 4.47
C THR A 122 4.45 18.13 3.69
N LEU A 123 4.36 18.43 2.38
CA LEU A 123 5.53 18.67 1.55
C LEU A 123 6.38 19.83 2.11
N ALA A 124 5.75 20.96 2.46
CA ALA A 124 6.45 22.11 3.00
C ALA A 124 7.11 21.81 4.37
N LEU A 125 6.37 21.15 5.26
CA LEU A 125 6.84 20.85 6.61
C LEU A 125 8.01 19.85 6.60
N PHE A 126 7.89 18.79 5.82
CA PHE A 126 8.93 17.76 5.74
C PHE A 126 10.15 18.24 4.94
N ALA A 127 9.98 19.10 3.93
CA ALA A 127 11.11 19.72 3.24
C ALA A 127 12.02 20.51 4.20
N TRP A 128 11.44 21.06 5.26
CA TRP A 128 12.15 21.91 6.21
C TRP A 128 12.63 21.17 7.47
N LEU A 129 11.78 20.31 8.06
CA LEU A 129 12.05 19.67 9.35
C LEU A 129 12.66 18.27 9.23
N ALA A 130 12.26 17.49 8.24
CA ALA A 130 12.64 16.09 8.10
C ALA A 130 12.64 15.67 6.61
N PRO A 131 13.62 16.13 5.81
CA PRO A 131 13.69 15.81 4.40
C PRO A 131 13.62 14.30 4.15
N ALA A 132 12.68 13.86 3.31
CA ALA A 132 12.48 12.46 2.96
C ALA A 132 12.64 12.25 1.46
N ALA A 133 13.38 11.20 1.06
CA ALA A 133 13.51 10.81 -0.33
C ALA A 133 12.15 10.41 -0.93
N GLY A 134 11.92 10.70 -2.21
CA GLY A 134 10.68 10.31 -2.91
C GLY A 134 9.44 11.16 -2.56
N LEU A 135 9.49 12.04 -1.57
CA LEU A 135 8.34 12.80 -1.08
C LEU A 135 7.58 13.59 -2.16
N ARG A 136 8.29 14.05 -3.20
CA ARG A 136 7.67 14.73 -4.35
C ARG A 136 6.84 13.78 -5.20
N ALA A 137 7.37 12.60 -5.48
CA ALA A 137 6.67 11.58 -6.26
C ALA A 137 5.41 11.15 -5.52
N ASP A 138 5.49 10.95 -4.20
CA ASP A 138 4.35 10.67 -3.34
C ASP A 138 3.31 11.78 -3.36
N GLY A 139 3.75 13.05 -3.29
CA GLY A 139 2.87 14.21 -3.37
C GLY A 139 2.12 14.28 -4.69
N LEU A 140 2.80 14.09 -5.82
CA LEU A 140 2.19 14.04 -7.15
C LEU A 140 1.23 12.85 -7.29
N ALA A 141 1.67 11.66 -6.90
CA ALA A 141 0.85 10.45 -6.98
C ALA A 141 -0.41 10.58 -6.12
N SER A 142 -0.31 11.18 -4.93
CA SER A 142 -1.45 11.45 -4.04
C SER A 142 -2.45 12.44 -4.65
N LEU A 143 -1.98 13.55 -5.22
CA LEU A 143 -2.83 14.55 -5.86
C LEU A 143 -3.53 14.04 -7.12
N LEU A 144 -2.87 13.13 -7.85
CA LEU A 144 -3.42 12.47 -9.03
C LEU A 144 -4.27 11.23 -8.70
N TYR A 145 -4.44 10.89 -7.41
CA TYR A 145 -5.16 9.69 -6.96
C TYR A 145 -4.58 8.39 -7.53
N VAL A 146 -3.24 8.29 -7.63
CA VAL A 146 -2.51 7.09 -8.08
C VAL A 146 -1.44 6.63 -7.09
N GLN A 147 -1.51 7.09 -5.83
CA GLN A 147 -0.54 6.72 -4.80
C GLN A 147 -0.47 5.20 -4.57
N ASN A 148 -1.59 4.51 -4.66
CA ASN A 148 -1.62 3.05 -4.54
C ASN A 148 -0.82 2.36 -5.66
N TRP A 149 -0.93 2.82 -6.90
CA TRP A 149 -0.16 2.27 -8.02
C TRP A 149 1.31 2.70 -7.96
N HIS A 150 1.60 3.90 -7.48
CA HIS A 150 2.97 4.33 -7.21
C HIS A 150 3.67 3.38 -6.23
N LEU A 151 3.01 2.99 -5.14
CA LEU A 151 3.53 2.02 -4.17
C LEU A 151 3.69 0.61 -4.76
N VAL A 152 2.78 0.16 -5.63
CA VAL A 152 2.91 -1.10 -6.36
C VAL A 152 4.16 -1.10 -7.25
N VAL A 153 4.35 -0.04 -8.04
CA VAL A 153 5.51 0.07 -8.95
C VAL A 153 6.82 0.18 -8.18
N ALA A 154 6.80 0.86 -7.02
CA ALA A 154 7.97 0.94 -6.14
C ALA A 154 8.31 -0.40 -5.45
N GLY A 155 7.43 -1.41 -5.54
CA GLY A 155 7.63 -2.72 -4.92
C GLY A 155 7.66 -2.68 -3.39
N LEU A 156 7.14 -1.61 -2.77
CA LEU A 156 7.14 -1.43 -1.32
C LEU A 156 6.01 -2.23 -0.70
N PRO A 157 6.27 -3.29 0.05
CA PRO A 157 5.24 -3.98 0.82
C PRO A 157 4.68 -3.05 1.89
N TYR A 158 3.42 -3.25 2.25
CA TYR A 158 2.76 -2.42 3.28
C TYR A 158 3.50 -2.44 4.62
N SER A 159 4.06 -3.59 4.97
CA SER A 159 4.83 -3.79 6.21
C SER A 159 6.15 -3.01 6.26
N GLU A 160 6.84 -2.83 5.14
CA GLU A 160 8.10 -2.07 5.10
C GLU A 160 7.94 -0.56 5.07
N ALA A 161 6.77 -0.12 4.66
CA ALA A 161 6.41 1.28 4.72
C ALA A 161 6.53 1.88 6.13
N PHE A 162 6.88 1.06 7.13
CA PHE A 162 6.95 1.49 8.53
C PHE A 162 8.36 1.79 9.07
N ALA A 163 9.47 1.41 8.41
CA ALA A 163 10.82 1.73 8.92
C ALA A 163 11.08 3.25 8.89
N ARG A 164 10.85 3.90 7.77
CA ARG A 164 10.73 5.36 7.60
C ARG A 164 9.64 5.65 6.59
N PRO A 165 8.37 5.59 7.01
CA PRO A 165 7.25 5.65 6.09
C PRO A 165 7.17 7.02 5.45
N SER A 166 6.80 7.03 4.16
CA SER A 166 6.35 8.27 3.55
C SER A 166 5.23 8.91 4.36
N PRO A 167 5.31 10.21 4.70
CA PRO A 167 4.24 10.90 5.41
C PRO A 167 2.93 11.00 4.61
N LEU A 168 2.93 10.60 3.33
CA LEU A 168 1.76 10.55 2.46
C LEU A 168 1.33 9.11 2.12
N LEU A 169 1.98 8.10 2.72
CA LEU A 169 1.70 6.69 2.46
C LEU A 169 0.21 6.36 2.53
N HIS A 170 -0.46 6.75 3.61
CA HIS A 170 -1.88 6.44 3.90
C HIS A 170 -2.85 6.89 2.80
N LEU A 171 -2.44 7.82 1.91
CA LEU A 171 -3.26 8.31 0.81
C LEU A 171 -3.49 7.27 -0.31
N TRP A 172 -2.84 6.10 -0.22
CA TRP A 172 -3.11 4.98 -1.10
C TRP A 172 -4.59 4.57 -1.09
N SER A 173 -5.22 4.52 0.08
CA SER A 173 -6.62 4.11 0.22
C SER A 173 -7.57 5.15 -0.36
N LEU A 174 -7.25 6.43 -0.20
CA LEU A 174 -7.99 7.53 -0.82
C LEU A 174 -7.87 7.50 -2.35
N SER A 175 -6.70 7.07 -2.86
CA SER A 175 -6.49 6.86 -4.31
C SER A 175 -7.39 5.75 -4.84
N VAL A 176 -7.45 4.60 -4.17
CA VAL A 176 -8.39 3.50 -4.50
C VAL A 176 -9.84 4.00 -4.49
N GLU A 177 -10.23 4.72 -3.43
CA GLU A 177 -11.58 5.28 -3.30
C GLU A 177 -11.92 6.26 -4.43
N GLY A 178 -10.99 7.16 -4.78
CA GLY A 178 -11.15 8.12 -5.86
C GLY A 178 -11.31 7.47 -7.24
N GLN A 179 -10.54 6.42 -7.50
CA GLN A 179 -10.66 5.63 -8.73
C GLN A 179 -12.02 4.92 -8.80
N LEU A 180 -12.48 4.34 -7.68
CA LEU A 180 -13.80 3.72 -7.61
C LEU A 180 -14.93 4.76 -7.78
N TYR A 181 -14.76 5.99 -7.30
CA TYR A 181 -15.72 7.08 -7.53
C TYR A 181 -15.82 7.50 -9.00
N LEU A 182 -14.76 7.30 -9.77
CA LEU A 182 -14.78 7.56 -11.21
C LEU A 182 -15.35 6.36 -11.99
N LEU A 183 -14.88 5.16 -11.69
CA LEU A 183 -15.21 3.95 -12.45
C LEU A 183 -16.62 3.42 -12.16
N TRP A 184 -17.04 3.44 -10.89
CA TRP A 184 -18.31 2.87 -10.46
C TRP A 184 -19.54 3.51 -11.07
N PRO A 185 -19.67 4.86 -11.14
CA PRO A 185 -20.81 5.49 -11.83
C PRO A 185 -20.91 5.11 -13.30
N LEU A 186 -19.76 5.00 -14.00
CA LEU A 186 -19.74 4.62 -15.41
C LEU A 186 -20.20 3.17 -15.62
N LEU A 187 -19.69 2.25 -14.80
CA LEU A 187 -20.07 0.85 -14.78
C LEU A 187 -21.55 0.66 -14.46
N LEU A 188 -22.03 1.38 -13.45
CA LEU A 188 -23.41 1.32 -12.98
C LEU A 188 -24.38 1.83 -14.05
N VAL A 189 -24.07 2.94 -14.72
CA VAL A 189 -24.87 3.46 -15.83
C VAL A 189 -24.90 2.46 -16.99
N GLY A 190 -23.76 1.88 -17.36
CA GLY A 190 -23.66 0.86 -18.40
C GLY A 190 -24.52 -0.38 -18.10
N VAL A 191 -24.46 -0.89 -16.88
CA VAL A 191 -25.25 -2.05 -16.44
C VAL A 191 -26.74 -1.70 -16.38
N LEU A 192 -27.12 -0.55 -15.82
CA LEU A 192 -28.52 -0.13 -15.67
C LEU A 192 -29.18 0.24 -17.00
N ALA A 193 -28.39 0.62 -18.01
CA ALA A 193 -28.92 0.88 -19.35
C ALA A 193 -29.53 -0.36 -20.01
N THR A 194 -29.04 -1.55 -19.64
CA THR A 194 -29.31 -2.80 -20.34
C THR A 194 -29.91 -3.90 -19.45
N ALA A 195 -29.82 -3.75 -18.12
CA ALA A 195 -30.13 -4.84 -17.18
C ALA A 195 -31.24 -4.49 -16.18
N ARG A 196 -31.89 -5.52 -15.67
CA ARG A 196 -32.81 -5.44 -14.53
C ARG A 196 -32.02 -5.22 -13.24
N ARG A 197 -32.69 -4.68 -12.20
CA ARG A 197 -32.08 -4.49 -10.86
C ARG A 197 -31.45 -5.75 -10.27
N SER A 198 -32.09 -6.90 -10.46
CA SER A 198 -31.56 -8.20 -10.03
C SER A 198 -30.25 -8.56 -10.72
N THR A 199 -30.15 -8.27 -12.01
CA THR A 199 -28.91 -8.46 -12.78
C THR A 199 -27.81 -7.50 -12.30
N ALA A 200 -28.16 -6.24 -12.01
CA ALA A 200 -27.19 -5.29 -11.47
C ALA A 200 -26.67 -5.72 -10.08
N LEU A 201 -27.52 -6.23 -9.21
CA LEU A 201 -27.13 -6.82 -7.93
C LEU A 201 -26.20 -8.02 -8.14
N LEU A 202 -26.59 -8.95 -9.02
CA LEU A 202 -25.78 -10.15 -9.32
C LEU A 202 -24.40 -9.77 -9.84
N VAL A 203 -24.32 -8.85 -10.82
CA VAL A 203 -23.05 -8.36 -11.35
C VAL A 203 -22.20 -7.71 -10.25
N THR A 204 -22.80 -6.89 -9.39
CA THR A 204 -22.10 -6.26 -8.27
C THR A 204 -21.51 -7.30 -7.31
N VAL A 205 -22.28 -8.33 -6.98
CA VAL A 205 -21.84 -9.43 -6.10
C VAL A 205 -20.73 -10.25 -6.76
N LEU A 206 -20.88 -10.59 -8.04
CA LEU A 206 -19.85 -11.32 -8.79
C LEU A 206 -18.54 -10.53 -8.88
N LEU A 207 -18.61 -9.21 -9.09
CA LEU A 207 -17.43 -8.34 -9.08
C LEU A 207 -16.77 -8.29 -7.68
N ALA A 208 -17.56 -8.33 -6.58
CA ALA A 208 -17.00 -8.39 -5.24
C ALA A 208 -16.22 -9.69 -4.99
N PHE A 209 -16.76 -10.82 -5.43
CA PHE A 209 -16.08 -12.11 -5.35
C PHE A 209 -14.86 -12.16 -6.27
N ALA A 210 -14.95 -11.63 -7.49
CA ALA A 210 -13.81 -11.52 -8.41
C ALA A 210 -12.67 -10.67 -7.82
N SER A 211 -12.99 -9.56 -7.17
CA SER A 211 -12.01 -8.73 -6.46
C SER A 211 -11.32 -9.49 -5.32
N ALA A 212 -12.07 -10.22 -4.50
CA ALA A 212 -11.50 -11.04 -3.43
C ALA A 212 -10.65 -12.20 -3.99
N LEU A 213 -11.05 -12.81 -5.08
CA LEU A 213 -10.27 -13.84 -5.76
C LEU A 213 -8.97 -13.28 -6.35
N LEU A 214 -9.02 -12.10 -6.99
CA LEU A 214 -7.82 -11.43 -7.49
C LEU A 214 -6.84 -11.09 -6.37
N MET A 215 -7.34 -10.69 -5.20
CA MET A 215 -6.49 -10.49 -4.02
C MET A 215 -5.80 -11.79 -3.61
N ALA A 216 -6.54 -12.90 -3.54
CA ALA A 216 -5.98 -14.19 -3.17
C ALA A 216 -4.94 -14.70 -4.18
N LEU A 217 -5.20 -14.53 -5.48
CA LEU A 217 -4.28 -14.93 -6.55
C LEU A 217 -3.00 -14.09 -6.62
N ARG A 218 -3.04 -12.85 -6.11
CA ARG A 218 -1.90 -11.92 -6.09
C ARG A 218 -1.20 -11.87 -4.74
N TYR A 219 -1.68 -12.64 -3.77
CA TYR A 219 -1.03 -12.69 -2.48
C TYR A 219 0.36 -13.30 -2.62
N ASP A 220 1.34 -12.58 -2.12
CA ASP A 220 2.73 -13.00 -2.03
C ASP A 220 3.11 -13.04 -0.54
N PRO A 221 3.39 -14.24 0.03
CA PRO A 221 3.79 -14.36 1.42
C PRO A 221 5.09 -13.63 1.73
N ASP A 222 5.92 -13.39 0.71
CA ASP A 222 7.14 -12.59 0.82
C ASP A 222 6.90 -11.07 0.84
N GLY A 223 5.65 -10.61 1.01
CA GLY A 223 5.34 -9.20 1.20
C GLY A 223 4.97 -8.44 -0.07
N GLY A 224 4.40 -9.10 -1.07
CA GLY A 224 3.97 -8.45 -2.32
C GLY A 224 2.99 -7.29 -2.12
N SER A 225 3.28 -6.13 -2.71
CA SER A 225 2.47 -4.92 -2.59
C SER A 225 1.16 -4.98 -3.40
N LEU A 226 1.10 -5.83 -4.42
CA LEU A 226 0.02 -5.85 -5.40
C LEU A 226 -1.33 -6.28 -4.79
N ALA A 227 -1.35 -7.30 -3.93
CA ALA A 227 -2.57 -7.76 -3.28
C ALA A 227 -3.17 -6.70 -2.36
N TYR A 228 -2.32 -5.90 -1.69
CA TYR A 228 -2.76 -4.91 -0.71
C TYR A 228 -3.18 -3.57 -1.34
N TYR A 229 -2.48 -3.09 -2.39
CA TYR A 229 -2.68 -1.74 -2.93
C TYR A 229 -3.49 -1.69 -4.22
N ALA A 230 -3.56 -2.77 -5.02
CA ALA A 230 -4.23 -2.73 -6.31
C ALA A 230 -5.74 -2.48 -6.17
N THR A 231 -6.26 -1.55 -6.95
CA THR A 231 -7.65 -1.09 -6.86
C THR A 231 -8.66 -2.22 -7.09
N ASP A 232 -8.39 -3.10 -8.03
CA ASP A 232 -9.23 -4.24 -8.37
C ASP A 232 -9.23 -5.33 -7.28
N ALA A 233 -8.11 -5.53 -6.58
CA ALA A 233 -8.02 -6.43 -5.44
C ALA A 233 -8.73 -5.86 -4.20
N ARG A 234 -8.72 -4.53 -4.02
CA ARG A 234 -9.30 -3.83 -2.86
C ARG A 234 -10.76 -3.40 -3.03
N ALA A 235 -11.37 -3.64 -4.21
CA ALA A 235 -12.74 -3.20 -4.48
C ALA A 235 -13.81 -4.01 -3.75
N SER A 236 -13.49 -5.16 -3.16
CA SER A 236 -14.48 -6.09 -2.56
C SER A 236 -15.39 -5.43 -1.52
N GLY A 237 -14.85 -4.70 -0.55
CA GLY A 237 -15.65 -4.01 0.46
C GLY A 237 -16.55 -2.92 -0.13
N PHE A 238 -16.02 -2.12 -1.06
CA PHE A 238 -16.82 -1.12 -1.78
C PHE A 238 -17.99 -1.78 -2.52
N LEU A 239 -17.75 -2.87 -3.23
CA LEU A 239 -18.77 -3.60 -4.01
C LEU A 239 -19.80 -4.29 -3.10
N ILE A 240 -19.42 -4.78 -1.92
CA ILE A 240 -20.38 -5.30 -0.91
C ILE A 240 -21.27 -4.16 -0.40
N GLY A 241 -20.70 -2.99 -0.09
CA GLY A 241 -21.50 -1.82 0.25
C GLY A 241 -22.45 -1.40 -0.87
N ALA A 242 -21.98 -1.42 -2.12
CA ALA A 242 -22.80 -1.19 -3.30
C ALA A 242 -23.91 -2.24 -3.46
N ALA A 243 -23.63 -3.52 -3.19
CA ALA A 243 -24.62 -4.58 -3.21
C ALA A 243 -25.71 -4.37 -2.15
N LEU A 244 -25.33 -3.94 -0.94
CA LEU A 244 -26.29 -3.55 0.09
C LEU A 244 -27.23 -2.43 -0.40
N ALA A 245 -26.74 -1.44 -1.14
CA ALA A 245 -27.54 -0.35 -1.67
C ALA A 245 -28.61 -0.80 -2.68
N TRP A 246 -28.44 -1.95 -3.30
CA TRP A 246 -29.46 -2.55 -4.17
C TRP A 246 -30.62 -3.15 -3.38
N VAL A 247 -30.39 -3.69 -2.21
CA VAL A 247 -31.40 -4.37 -1.41
C VAL A 247 -31.96 -3.53 -0.28
N TRP A 248 -31.18 -2.60 0.25
CA TRP A 248 -31.53 -1.76 1.38
C TRP A 248 -31.51 -0.27 1.03
N ARG A 249 -32.63 0.44 1.25
CA ARG A 249 -32.82 1.87 0.98
C ARG A 249 -33.55 2.56 2.12
N PRO A 250 -32.81 3.18 3.06
CA PRO A 250 -33.46 4.05 4.04
C PRO A 250 -33.96 5.33 3.33
N PRO A 251 -35.09 5.90 3.63
CA PRO A 251 -36.19 5.60 4.53
C PRO A 251 -37.41 4.98 3.83
N ALA A 252 -37.29 4.47 2.61
CA ALA A 252 -38.37 3.83 1.87
C ALA A 252 -38.99 2.61 2.60
N TRP A 253 -38.36 2.23 3.70
CA TRP A 253 -38.75 1.15 4.58
C TRP A 253 -39.60 1.63 5.77
N SER A 254 -40.43 2.65 5.53
CA SER A 254 -41.45 3.07 6.49
C SER A 254 -42.55 2.02 6.71
N ALA A 255 -42.60 0.96 5.90
CA ALA A 255 -43.37 -0.22 6.27
C ALA A 255 -42.77 -0.82 7.55
N PRO A 256 -43.55 -0.96 8.63
CA PRO A 256 -43.04 -1.48 9.89
C PRO A 256 -42.62 -2.94 9.70
N LEU A 257 -41.30 -3.18 9.77
CA LEU A 257 -40.78 -4.54 9.78
C LEU A 257 -41.38 -5.32 10.96
N PRO A 258 -41.67 -6.63 10.78
CA PRO A 258 -42.10 -7.48 11.88
C PRO A 258 -41.12 -7.40 13.06
N ARG A 259 -41.61 -7.53 14.29
CA ARG A 259 -40.75 -7.47 15.50
C ARG A 259 -39.55 -8.42 15.42
N VAL A 260 -39.75 -9.64 14.91
CA VAL A 260 -38.68 -10.63 14.73
C VAL A 260 -37.60 -10.15 13.79
N ALA A 261 -37.95 -9.57 12.63
CA ALA A 261 -36.97 -9.03 11.68
C ALA A 261 -36.18 -7.83 12.27
N ARG A 262 -36.85 -6.95 13.03
CA ARG A 262 -36.20 -5.85 13.74
C ARG A 262 -35.18 -6.36 14.76
N TRP A 263 -35.56 -7.32 15.54
CA TRP A 263 -34.69 -7.97 16.53
C TRP A 263 -33.51 -8.68 15.86
N GLY A 264 -33.77 -9.40 14.78
CA GLY A 264 -32.74 -10.10 14.01
C GLY A 264 -31.70 -9.13 13.44
N ILE A 265 -32.11 -7.96 12.91
CA ILE A 265 -31.18 -6.93 12.40
C ILE A 265 -30.35 -6.32 13.55
N ASP A 266 -30.95 -6.06 14.72
CA ASP A 266 -30.21 -5.50 15.86
C ASP A 266 -29.19 -6.49 16.41
N VAL A 267 -29.56 -7.76 16.58
CA VAL A 267 -28.65 -8.82 17.04
C VAL A 267 -27.51 -9.01 16.04
N ALA A 268 -27.83 -9.11 14.74
CA ALA A 268 -26.82 -9.23 13.70
C ALA A 268 -25.90 -8.01 13.64
N GLY A 269 -26.46 -6.80 13.76
CA GLY A 269 -25.68 -5.55 13.79
C GLY A 269 -24.77 -5.43 15.00
N LEU A 270 -25.25 -5.84 16.18
CA LEU A 270 -24.43 -5.86 17.39
C LEU A 270 -23.33 -6.93 17.29
N ALA A 271 -23.65 -8.11 16.80
CA ALA A 271 -22.67 -9.16 16.55
C ALA A 271 -21.61 -8.70 15.54
N ALA A 272 -22.01 -8.04 14.44
CA ALA A 272 -21.09 -7.47 13.46
C ALA A 272 -20.19 -6.41 14.08
N LEU A 273 -20.72 -5.50 14.92
CA LEU A 273 -19.92 -4.50 15.62
C LEU A 273 -18.90 -5.14 16.56
N VAL A 274 -19.32 -6.12 17.37
CA VAL A 274 -18.42 -6.83 18.29
C VAL A 274 -17.35 -7.58 17.52
N THR A 275 -17.71 -8.31 16.45
CA THR A 275 -16.74 -9.04 15.61
C THR A 275 -15.74 -8.10 14.96
N LEU A 276 -16.17 -6.92 14.46
CA LEU A 276 -15.26 -5.90 13.92
C LEU A 276 -14.31 -5.37 15.00
N VAL A 277 -14.81 -5.07 16.20
CA VAL A 277 -13.96 -4.60 17.31
C VAL A 277 -12.96 -5.68 17.73
N VAL A 278 -13.39 -6.94 17.83
CA VAL A 278 -12.48 -8.07 18.07
C VAL A 278 -11.45 -8.20 16.94
N GLY A 279 -11.87 -8.05 15.68
CA GLY A 279 -10.96 -8.03 14.54
C GLY A 279 -9.94 -6.89 14.61
N PHE A 280 -10.33 -5.69 15.07
CA PHE A 280 -9.40 -4.57 15.25
C PHE A 280 -8.33 -4.84 16.32
N VAL A 281 -8.59 -5.76 17.25
CA VAL A 281 -7.66 -6.14 18.32
C VAL A 281 -6.83 -7.36 17.93
N ALA A 282 -7.45 -8.40 17.40
CA ALA A 282 -6.85 -9.74 17.30
C ALA A 282 -6.18 -10.03 15.94
N VAL A 283 -6.59 -9.33 14.86
CA VAL A 283 -6.07 -9.57 13.51
C VAL A 283 -4.83 -8.71 13.27
N THR A 284 -3.90 -9.20 12.47
CA THR A 284 -2.74 -8.43 12.01
C THR A 284 -2.70 -8.36 10.49
N GLU A 285 -1.98 -7.39 9.94
CA GLU A 285 -1.76 -7.20 8.50
C GLU A 285 -1.01 -8.36 7.84
N PHE A 286 -0.36 -9.20 8.66
CA PHE A 286 0.43 -10.38 8.23
C PHE A 286 -0.41 -11.66 8.15
N ASP A 287 -1.66 -11.61 8.60
CA ASP A 287 -2.55 -12.79 8.54
C ASP A 287 -2.88 -13.14 7.08
N ALA A 288 -2.26 -14.21 6.57
CA ALA A 288 -2.47 -14.71 5.23
C ALA A 288 -3.96 -15.01 4.94
N GLY A 289 -4.74 -15.39 5.96
CA GLY A 289 -6.17 -15.66 5.83
C GLY A 289 -6.99 -14.43 5.44
N LEU A 290 -6.49 -13.21 5.73
CA LEU A 290 -7.11 -11.98 5.24
C LEU A 290 -7.12 -11.91 3.72
N TYR A 291 -6.01 -12.29 3.10
CA TYR A 291 -5.80 -12.19 1.66
C TYR A 291 -6.33 -13.40 0.92
N THR A 292 -5.98 -14.60 1.37
CA THR A 292 -6.20 -15.85 0.64
C THR A 292 -7.56 -16.48 0.90
N GLN A 293 -8.16 -16.23 2.09
CA GLN A 293 -9.43 -16.84 2.50
C GLN A 293 -10.59 -15.83 2.52
N GLY A 294 -10.46 -14.71 1.80
CA GLY A 294 -11.51 -13.71 1.70
C GLY A 294 -11.77 -12.94 3.00
N GLY A 295 -10.73 -12.72 3.83
CA GLY A 295 -10.87 -11.98 5.09
C GLY A 295 -11.38 -10.56 4.89
N PHE A 296 -10.85 -9.82 3.91
CA PHE A 296 -11.35 -8.47 3.58
C PHE A 296 -12.80 -8.48 3.10
N LEU A 297 -13.21 -9.49 2.32
CA LEU A 297 -14.61 -9.66 1.92
C LEU A 297 -15.52 -9.87 3.15
N ARG A 298 -15.08 -10.68 4.13
CA ARG A 298 -15.82 -10.89 5.40
C ARG A 298 -15.96 -9.60 6.19
N VAL A 299 -14.89 -8.78 6.28
CA VAL A 299 -14.95 -7.45 6.91
C VAL A 299 -15.94 -6.55 6.19
N GLY A 300 -15.94 -6.53 4.86
CA GLY A 300 -16.93 -5.82 4.04
C GLY A 300 -18.38 -6.26 4.33
N LEU A 301 -18.63 -7.56 4.48
CA LEU A 301 -19.95 -8.11 4.85
C LEU A 301 -20.38 -7.67 6.25
N LEU A 302 -19.47 -7.74 7.24
CA LEU A 302 -19.75 -7.25 8.60
C LEU A 302 -20.07 -5.76 8.59
N ALA A 303 -19.30 -4.96 7.84
CA ALA A 303 -19.57 -3.54 7.65
C ALA A 303 -20.94 -3.30 7.00
N ALA A 304 -21.34 -4.09 6.00
CA ALA A 304 -22.65 -3.98 5.37
C ALA A 304 -23.80 -4.28 6.35
N VAL A 305 -23.65 -5.30 7.19
CA VAL A 305 -24.62 -5.62 8.26
C VAL A 305 -24.69 -4.49 9.28
N LEU A 306 -23.55 -3.92 9.66
CA LEU A 306 -23.50 -2.78 10.57
C LEU A 306 -24.16 -1.54 9.97
N ILE A 307 -23.93 -1.24 8.69
CA ILE A 307 -24.57 -0.14 7.94
C ILE A 307 -26.09 -0.35 7.89
N LEU A 308 -26.55 -1.58 7.62
CA LEU A 308 -27.95 -1.94 7.64
C LEU A 308 -28.59 -1.63 9.00
N ALA A 309 -27.99 -2.10 10.09
CA ALA A 309 -28.48 -1.88 11.45
C ALA A 309 -28.45 -0.39 11.85
N ALA A 310 -27.37 0.33 11.48
CA ALA A 310 -27.19 1.76 11.78
C ALA A 310 -28.21 2.66 11.04
N THR A 311 -28.70 2.22 9.88
CA THR A 311 -29.62 3.00 9.03
C THR A 311 -31.08 2.64 9.20
N ARG A 312 -31.39 1.53 9.88
CA ARG A 312 -32.77 1.07 10.07
C ARG A 312 -33.65 2.06 10.85
N GLY A 313 -33.07 2.79 11.78
CA GLY A 313 -33.80 3.65 12.74
C GLY A 313 -34.46 2.85 13.87
N GLY A 314 -34.50 3.41 15.07
CA GLY A 314 -35.18 2.84 16.23
C GLY A 314 -34.61 1.55 16.81
N GLY A 315 -33.41 1.12 16.39
CA GLY A 315 -32.70 -0.04 16.91
C GLY A 315 -31.59 0.33 17.89
N VAL A 316 -31.10 -0.66 18.67
CA VAL A 316 -30.03 -0.48 19.67
C VAL A 316 -28.74 0.01 19.01
N VAL A 317 -28.34 -0.63 17.90
CA VAL A 317 -27.14 -0.26 17.14
C VAL A 317 -27.26 1.16 16.56
N ALA A 318 -28.41 1.49 15.97
CA ALA A 318 -28.66 2.84 15.47
C ALA A 318 -28.61 3.88 16.58
N ALA A 319 -29.18 3.60 17.76
CA ALA A 319 -29.15 4.49 18.92
C ALA A 319 -27.71 4.67 19.46
N LEU A 320 -26.92 3.60 19.57
CA LEU A 320 -25.55 3.62 20.03
C LEU A 320 -24.66 4.46 19.10
N LEU A 321 -24.72 4.19 17.80
CA LEU A 321 -23.91 4.88 16.79
C LEU A 321 -24.38 6.31 16.49
N SER A 322 -25.62 6.66 16.85
CA SER A 322 -26.15 8.03 16.70
C SER A 322 -25.87 8.93 17.91
N ARG A 323 -25.14 8.47 18.92
CA ARG A 323 -24.76 9.31 20.07
C ARG A 323 -23.92 10.51 19.63
N PRO A 324 -24.19 11.73 20.16
CA PRO A 324 -23.55 12.94 19.70
C PRO A 324 -22.03 12.91 19.63
N PRO A 325 -21.27 12.37 20.61
CA PRO A 325 -19.80 12.31 20.51
C PRO A 325 -19.33 11.40 19.39
N VAL A 326 -19.98 10.23 19.18
CA VAL A 326 -19.62 9.28 18.13
C VAL A 326 -19.85 9.90 16.74
N VAL A 327 -21.00 10.56 16.57
CA VAL A 327 -21.36 11.29 15.34
C VAL A 327 -20.41 12.45 15.10
N ALA A 328 -19.97 13.16 16.16
CA ALA A 328 -19.05 14.28 16.05
C ALA A 328 -17.69 13.83 15.50
N VAL A 329 -17.15 12.69 15.97
CA VAL A 329 -15.95 12.06 15.43
C VAL A 329 -16.16 11.65 13.97
N GLY A 330 -17.27 10.98 13.66
CA GLY A 330 -17.55 10.51 12.31
C GLY A 330 -17.70 11.62 11.28
N ARG A 331 -18.27 12.78 11.65
CA ARG A 331 -18.34 13.94 10.76
C ARG A 331 -16.98 14.54 10.43
N ARG A 332 -15.99 14.35 11.28
CA ARG A 332 -14.61 14.82 11.14
C ARG A 332 -13.68 13.72 10.64
N SER A 333 -14.21 12.52 10.41
CA SER A 333 -13.41 11.33 10.06
C SER A 333 -12.49 11.54 8.86
N TYR A 334 -12.91 12.35 7.88
CA TYR A 334 -12.08 12.65 6.73
C TYR A 334 -10.84 13.47 7.09
N GLY A 335 -10.99 14.57 7.82
CA GLY A 335 -9.86 15.35 8.31
C GLY A 335 -8.98 14.55 9.28
N LEU A 336 -9.60 13.80 10.22
CA LEU A 336 -8.86 12.93 11.14
C LEU A 336 -8.01 11.90 10.38
N TYR A 337 -8.58 11.23 9.37
CA TYR A 337 -7.85 10.29 8.54
C TYR A 337 -6.75 10.97 7.72
N LEU A 338 -7.00 12.17 7.21
CA LEU A 338 -6.09 12.87 6.31
C LEU A 338 -4.83 13.38 7.03
N TYR A 339 -4.98 13.93 8.24
CA TYR A 339 -3.90 14.62 8.96
C TYR A 339 -3.16 13.75 9.98
N HIS A 340 -3.74 12.61 10.43
CA HIS A 340 -3.09 11.83 11.50
C HIS A 340 -1.71 11.31 11.09
N TRP A 341 -1.60 10.73 9.90
CA TRP A 341 -0.40 10.04 9.50
C TRP A 341 0.82 10.96 9.37
N PRO A 342 0.78 12.10 8.61
CA PRO A 342 1.91 13.03 8.60
C PRO A 342 2.25 13.57 9.99
N VAL A 343 1.26 13.77 10.86
CA VAL A 343 1.50 14.22 12.24
C VAL A 343 2.22 13.16 13.07
N PHE A 344 1.81 11.89 12.97
CA PHE A 344 2.48 10.79 13.68
C PHE A 344 3.87 10.51 13.12
N VAL A 345 4.05 10.54 11.79
CA VAL A 345 5.37 10.37 11.16
C VAL A 345 6.33 11.47 11.62
N LEU A 346 5.90 12.73 11.63
CA LEU A 346 6.72 13.83 12.14
C LEU A 346 7.01 13.68 13.64
N GLY A 347 6.02 13.25 14.41
CA GLY A 347 6.17 13.01 15.85
C GLY A 347 7.25 11.98 16.17
N ARG A 348 7.42 10.98 15.32
CA ARG A 348 8.44 9.93 15.50
C ARG A 348 9.88 10.41 15.26
N GLU A 349 10.07 11.56 14.65
CA GLU A 349 11.38 12.21 14.53
C GLU A 349 11.79 12.95 15.82
N LEU A 350 10.89 13.07 16.80
CA LEU A 350 11.17 13.75 18.07
C LEU A 350 11.78 12.75 19.09
N PRO A 351 12.77 13.16 19.88
CA PRO A 351 13.38 12.33 20.92
C PRO A 351 12.45 12.23 22.15
N LEU A 352 11.26 11.72 21.96
CA LEU A 352 10.23 11.58 23.00
C LEU A 352 9.78 10.12 23.10
N PRO A 353 9.39 9.65 24.29
CA PRO A 353 8.81 8.32 24.44
C PRO A 353 7.50 8.20 23.68
N LEU A 354 7.22 7.01 23.10
CA LEU A 354 6.09 6.73 22.21
C LEU A 354 4.74 7.21 22.76
N TRP A 355 4.48 7.03 24.04
CA TRP A 355 3.22 7.47 24.66
C TRP A 355 3.02 9.00 24.59
N LYS A 356 4.11 9.81 24.72
CA LYS A 356 4.04 11.27 24.56
C LYS A 356 3.82 11.64 23.10
N ILE A 357 4.51 10.98 22.16
CA ILE A 357 4.31 11.16 20.72
C ILE A 357 2.85 10.87 20.37
N ASN A 358 2.30 9.75 20.85
CA ASN A 358 0.92 9.36 20.60
C ASN A 358 -0.08 10.37 21.17
N LEU A 359 0.11 10.82 22.40
CA LEU A 359 -0.78 11.81 23.02
C LEU A 359 -0.73 13.15 22.29
N LEU A 360 0.46 13.70 22.08
CA LEU A 360 0.64 14.98 21.39
C LEU A 360 0.21 14.89 19.93
N GLY A 361 0.53 13.79 19.25
CA GLY A 361 0.11 13.53 17.89
C GLY A 361 -1.40 13.43 17.74
N LEU A 362 -2.09 12.76 18.68
CA LEU A 362 -3.55 12.70 18.68
C LEU A 362 -4.18 14.08 18.90
N LEU A 363 -3.68 14.84 19.87
CA LEU A 363 -4.16 16.21 20.15
C LEU A 363 -3.94 17.13 18.94
N ALA A 364 -2.75 17.09 18.34
CA ALA A 364 -2.43 17.86 17.13
C ALA A 364 -3.32 17.45 15.96
N THR A 365 -3.51 16.14 15.74
CA THR A 365 -4.42 15.61 14.69
C THR A 365 -5.84 16.13 14.86
N VAL A 366 -6.38 16.06 16.09
CA VAL A 366 -7.75 16.56 16.37
C VAL A 366 -7.83 18.06 16.14
N ALA A 367 -6.85 18.83 16.58
CA ALA A 367 -6.81 20.28 16.40
C ALA A 367 -6.75 20.68 14.90
N VAL A 368 -5.86 20.05 14.12
CA VAL A 368 -5.72 20.31 12.68
C VAL A 368 -6.95 19.85 11.91
N ALA A 369 -7.49 18.67 12.22
CA ALA A 369 -8.71 18.17 11.60
C ALA A 369 -9.92 19.08 11.89
N GLU A 370 -10.06 19.58 13.11
CA GLU A 370 -11.13 20.53 13.47
C GLU A 370 -10.94 21.88 12.76
N ALA A 371 -9.72 22.38 12.67
CA ALA A 371 -9.38 23.58 11.92
C ALA A 371 -9.74 23.43 10.44
N SER A 372 -9.31 22.34 9.82
CA SER A 372 -9.65 22.00 8.42
C SER A 372 -11.15 21.88 8.23
N TYR A 373 -11.86 21.19 9.11
CA TYR A 373 -13.30 21.00 9.03
C TYR A 373 -14.05 22.35 9.08
N ARG A 374 -13.65 23.27 9.98
CA ARG A 374 -14.31 24.59 10.14
C ARG A 374 -13.96 25.57 9.04
N TRP A 375 -12.71 25.66 8.67
CA TRP A 375 -12.19 26.74 7.82
C TRP A 375 -11.98 26.36 6.36
N ILE A 376 -11.82 25.06 6.05
CA ILE A 376 -11.57 24.58 4.68
C ILE A 376 -12.77 23.79 4.16
N GLU A 377 -13.11 22.67 4.81
CA GLU A 377 -14.11 21.74 4.29
C GLU A 377 -15.53 22.33 4.29
N THR A 378 -15.97 22.85 5.43
CA THR A 378 -17.34 23.35 5.59
C THR A 378 -17.65 24.57 4.72
N PRO A 379 -16.79 25.61 4.63
CA PRO A 379 -17.01 26.74 3.75
C PRO A 379 -17.10 26.35 2.28
N VAL A 380 -16.18 25.48 1.79
CA VAL A 380 -16.18 25.05 0.40
C VAL A 380 -17.42 24.21 0.07
N ARG A 381 -17.81 23.29 0.97
CA ARG A 381 -19.02 22.47 0.81
C ARG A 381 -20.30 23.32 0.74
N ARG A 382 -20.39 24.37 1.54
CA ARG A 382 -21.56 25.29 1.58
C ARG A 382 -21.55 26.34 0.49
N GLY A 383 -20.59 26.30 -0.46
CA GLY A 383 -20.50 27.29 -1.54
C GLY A 383 -19.92 28.64 -1.10
N GLY A 384 -19.27 28.69 0.09
CA GLY A 384 -18.69 29.91 0.66
C GLY A 384 -17.64 30.58 -0.22
N LEU A 385 -16.88 29.83 -1.01
CA LEU A 385 -16.00 30.35 -2.06
C LEU A 385 -16.79 31.16 -3.10
N GLY A 386 -17.97 30.70 -3.49
CA GLY A 386 -18.85 31.44 -4.40
C GLY A 386 -19.39 32.74 -3.80
N ALA A 387 -19.70 32.72 -2.50
CA ALA A 387 -20.15 33.94 -1.78
C ALA A 387 -18.97 34.93 -1.57
N LEU A 388 -17.78 34.43 -1.27
CA LEU A 388 -16.55 35.23 -1.16
C LEU A 388 -16.20 35.86 -2.52
N MET A 389 -16.26 35.08 -3.60
CA MET A 389 -16.04 35.55 -4.97
C MET A 389 -17.05 36.56 -5.43
N GLY A 390 -18.32 36.40 -5.04
CA GLY A 390 -19.37 37.38 -5.28
C GLY A 390 -19.12 38.72 -4.58
N ARG A 391 -18.56 38.68 -3.36
CA ARG A 391 -18.15 39.90 -2.62
C ARG A 391 -16.94 40.59 -3.28
N LEU A 392 -16.00 39.82 -3.86
CA LEU A 392 -14.84 40.36 -4.56
C LEU A 392 -15.12 40.76 -6.01
N ARG A 393 -16.37 40.66 -6.47
CA ARG A 393 -16.80 40.97 -7.85
C ARG A 393 -15.97 40.28 -8.94
N LEU A 394 -15.27 39.19 -8.62
CA LEU A 394 -14.49 38.43 -9.57
C LEU A 394 -15.44 37.60 -10.47
N PRO A 395 -15.25 37.61 -11.79
CA PRO A 395 -15.97 36.69 -12.66
C PRO A 395 -15.64 35.25 -12.26
N ARG A 396 -16.64 34.35 -12.28
CA ARG A 396 -16.49 32.97 -11.83
C ARG A 396 -15.27 32.25 -12.47
N ALA A 397 -14.98 32.54 -13.74
CA ALA A 397 -13.81 32.03 -14.44
C ALA A 397 -12.48 32.57 -13.85
N GLY A 398 -12.41 33.87 -13.58
CA GLY A 398 -11.22 34.50 -13.02
C GLY A 398 -10.87 34.01 -11.61
N ALA A 399 -11.88 33.67 -10.82
CA ALA A 399 -11.65 33.14 -9.48
C ALA A 399 -11.22 31.67 -9.46
N VAL A 400 -11.74 30.84 -10.38
CA VAL A 400 -11.24 29.47 -10.57
C VAL A 400 -9.77 29.51 -11.04
N ILE A 401 -9.46 30.42 -11.97
CA ILE A 401 -8.09 30.65 -12.45
C ILE A 401 -7.19 31.15 -11.31
N ALA A 402 -7.66 32.12 -10.49
CA ALA A 402 -6.88 32.65 -9.37
C ALA A 402 -6.64 31.58 -8.28
N CYS A 403 -7.65 30.80 -7.89
CA CYS A 403 -7.47 29.69 -6.97
C CYS A 403 -6.52 28.61 -7.55
N GLY A 404 -6.68 28.27 -8.82
CA GLY A 404 -5.78 27.36 -9.52
C GLY A 404 -4.36 27.89 -9.59
N ALA A 405 -4.17 29.17 -9.91
CA ALA A 405 -2.87 29.82 -9.97
C ALA A 405 -2.18 29.88 -8.59
N VAL A 406 -2.92 30.23 -7.52
CA VAL A 406 -2.38 30.23 -6.16
C VAL A 406 -2.01 28.81 -5.72
N THR A 407 -2.86 27.81 -5.98
CA THR A 407 -2.56 26.42 -5.66
C THR A 407 -1.36 25.92 -6.46
N SER A 408 -1.28 26.25 -7.75
CA SER A 408 -0.14 25.88 -8.62
C SER A 408 1.15 26.58 -8.18
N ALA A 409 1.07 27.86 -7.79
CA ALA A 409 2.22 28.61 -7.29
C ALA A 409 2.72 28.05 -5.95
N LEU A 410 1.81 27.72 -5.03
CA LEU A 410 2.16 27.06 -3.76
C LEU A 410 2.77 25.69 -3.99
N LEU A 411 2.20 24.89 -4.87
CA LEU A 411 2.76 23.59 -5.26
C LEU A 411 4.13 23.76 -5.91
N ALA A 412 4.27 24.68 -6.88
CA ALA A 412 5.55 24.95 -7.54
C ALA A 412 6.62 25.43 -6.53
N MET A 413 6.24 26.29 -5.59
CA MET A 413 7.14 26.75 -4.52
C MET A 413 7.56 25.57 -3.62
N VAL A 414 6.63 24.73 -3.20
CA VAL A 414 6.94 23.55 -2.38
C VAL A 414 7.79 22.55 -3.16
N PHE A 415 7.49 22.32 -4.44
CA PHE A 415 8.32 21.48 -5.30
C PHE A 415 9.71 22.06 -5.54
N ALA A 416 9.85 23.38 -5.62
CA ALA A 416 11.14 24.04 -5.71
C ALA A 416 11.93 23.91 -4.39
N LEU A 417 11.28 24.13 -3.24
CA LEU A 417 11.90 24.00 -1.92
C LEU A 417 12.32 22.55 -1.60
N THR A 418 11.61 21.56 -2.14
CA THR A 418 11.95 20.14 -2.01
C THR A 418 12.92 19.66 -3.10
N ALA A 419 13.43 20.55 -3.99
CA ALA A 419 14.44 20.18 -4.98
C ALA A 419 15.73 19.76 -4.27
N PRO A 420 16.39 18.64 -4.65
CA PRO A 420 17.72 18.37 -4.19
C PRO A 420 18.60 19.57 -4.55
N LEU A 421 19.36 20.07 -3.58
CA LEU A 421 20.35 21.10 -3.84
C LEU A 421 21.31 20.54 -4.89
N ALA A 422 21.53 21.29 -5.97
CA ALA A 422 22.47 20.89 -7.01
C ALA A 422 23.84 20.69 -6.35
N GLY A 423 24.33 19.46 -6.29
CA GLY A 423 25.59 19.09 -5.64
C GLY A 423 25.52 18.01 -4.57
N THR A 424 24.33 17.59 -4.11
CA THR A 424 24.19 16.40 -3.28
C THR A 424 24.03 15.20 -4.20
N ASP A 425 25.09 14.39 -4.25
CA ASP A 425 25.07 13.10 -4.96
C ASP A 425 23.85 12.29 -4.50
N PRO A 426 22.94 11.86 -5.41
CA PRO A 426 21.77 11.06 -5.03
C PRO A 426 22.14 9.73 -4.36
N SER A 427 23.40 9.29 -4.48
CA SER A 427 23.92 8.09 -3.84
C SER A 427 24.13 8.21 -2.33
N THR A 428 24.08 9.42 -1.76
CA THR A 428 24.21 9.66 -0.31
C THR A 428 22.87 9.80 0.42
N THR A 429 21.75 9.88 -0.31
CA THR A 429 20.42 9.85 0.28
C THR A 429 19.94 8.41 0.40
N LEU A 430 19.98 7.95 1.59
CA LEU A 430 19.56 6.69 2.20
C LEU A 430 18.41 5.95 1.49
N GLY A 431 18.65 4.70 1.17
CA GLY A 431 17.68 3.73 0.69
C GLY A 431 17.80 3.35 -0.78
N ALA A 432 18.32 4.24 -1.65
CA ALA A 432 18.60 3.90 -3.04
C ALA A 432 20.00 3.29 -3.25
N ALA A 433 20.87 3.39 -2.26
CA ALA A 433 22.27 2.97 -2.37
C ALA A 433 22.50 1.45 -2.26
N ASN A 434 21.45 0.66 -2.03
CA ASN A 434 21.56 -0.80 -1.99
C ASN A 434 20.79 -1.53 -3.11
N LEU A 435 20.14 -0.78 -4.00
CA LEU A 435 19.71 -1.33 -5.27
C LEU A 435 20.89 -1.16 -6.24
N VAL A 436 21.71 -2.17 -6.38
CA VAL A 436 22.73 -2.25 -7.43
C VAL A 436 21.99 -2.14 -8.77
N PRO A 437 22.15 -1.07 -9.55
CA PRO A 437 21.63 -1.03 -10.91
C PRO A 437 22.60 -1.89 -11.73
N GLY A 438 22.20 -3.10 -12.08
CA GLY A 438 23.01 -3.87 -12.99
C GLY A 438 23.07 -5.38 -12.81
N ALA A 439 22.23 -5.99 -11.99
CA ALA A 439 21.92 -7.39 -12.19
C ALA A 439 20.81 -7.49 -13.23
N ALA A 440 21.21 -7.58 -14.50
CA ALA A 440 20.36 -8.19 -15.51
C ALA A 440 19.89 -9.54 -14.94
N PRO A 441 18.65 -9.98 -15.18
CA PRO A 441 18.24 -11.31 -14.78
C PRO A 441 19.17 -12.30 -15.51
N ASP A 442 20.05 -12.94 -14.75
CA ASP A 442 20.85 -14.02 -15.26
C ASP A 442 19.90 -15.05 -15.84
N ALA A 443 20.14 -15.31 -17.11
CA ALA A 443 19.47 -16.36 -17.86
C ALA A 443 19.53 -17.64 -17.02
N ALA A 444 18.40 -18.31 -16.93
CA ALA A 444 18.21 -19.60 -16.31
C ALA A 444 19.42 -20.52 -16.51
N VAL A 445 20.12 -20.82 -15.41
CA VAL A 445 21.10 -21.90 -15.40
C VAL A 445 20.32 -23.20 -15.43
N ALA A 446 20.21 -23.78 -16.64
CA ALA A 446 19.78 -25.15 -16.80
C ALA A 446 20.81 -26.06 -16.10
N PRO A 447 20.38 -27.13 -15.39
CA PRO A 447 21.32 -28.06 -14.75
C PRO A 447 22.12 -28.79 -15.81
N ALA A 448 23.43 -28.65 -15.78
CA ALA A 448 24.36 -29.43 -16.58
C ALA A 448 24.29 -30.89 -16.12
N CYS A 449 23.65 -31.75 -16.91
CA CYS A 449 23.78 -33.18 -16.80
C CYS A 449 25.19 -33.60 -17.27
N ALA A 450 25.94 -34.21 -16.39
CA ALA A 450 27.21 -34.83 -16.67
C ALA A 450 27.10 -35.90 -17.76
N ALA A 451 27.84 -35.71 -18.85
CA ALA A 451 28.04 -36.70 -19.87
C ALA A 451 29.06 -37.73 -19.36
N VAL A 452 28.62 -38.98 -19.24
CA VAL A 452 29.51 -40.16 -19.22
C VAL A 452 29.30 -40.86 -20.54
N GLY A 453 30.42 -41.06 -21.27
CA GLY A 453 30.47 -41.58 -22.61
C GLY A 453 30.12 -43.07 -22.73
N GLY A 454 29.80 -43.47 -23.94
CA GLY A 454 29.65 -44.86 -24.33
C GLY A 454 29.18 -44.93 -25.77
N ALA A 455 30.04 -45.49 -26.57
CA ALA A 455 29.98 -45.55 -28.03
C ALA A 455 28.93 -46.51 -28.61
N ALA A 456 28.64 -46.27 -29.88
CA ALA A 456 28.44 -47.17 -31.00
C ALA A 456 27.01 -47.56 -31.44
N ALA A 457 26.85 -47.32 -32.70
CA ALA A 457 26.24 -48.12 -33.78
C ALA A 457 24.73 -48.01 -34.09
N GLY A 458 24.44 -47.46 -35.23
CA GLY A 458 23.82 -48.18 -36.34
C GLY A 458 22.30 -48.03 -36.52
N GLY A 459 21.92 -47.61 -37.70
CA GLY A 459 20.71 -48.07 -38.37
C GLY A 459 19.61 -47.05 -38.58
N ALA A 460 19.60 -46.35 -39.63
CA ALA A 460 18.85 -46.47 -40.90
C ALA A 460 17.30 -46.48 -40.82
N ALA A 461 16.76 -45.62 -41.67
CA ALA A 461 15.54 -45.72 -42.47
C ALA A 461 14.24 -45.26 -41.86
N SER A 462 13.70 -44.29 -42.37
CA SER A 462 12.80 -44.02 -43.53
C SER A 462 11.40 -43.62 -43.13
N ALA A 463 11.02 -42.54 -43.64
CA ALA A 463 9.97 -42.29 -44.66
C ALA A 463 8.55 -42.00 -44.19
N GLY A 464 8.02 -40.98 -44.75
CA GLY A 464 6.65 -40.76 -45.15
C GLY A 464 5.90 -39.85 -44.23
N GLY A 465 5.33 -38.83 -44.68
CA GLY A 465 4.89 -38.33 -45.95
C GLY A 465 3.76 -37.37 -45.73
N ALA A 466 3.77 -36.33 -46.47
CA ALA A 466 2.64 -35.70 -47.17
C ALA A 466 1.54 -35.09 -46.30
N ALA A 467 0.98 -33.98 -46.53
CA ALA A 467 0.90 -33.04 -47.65
C ALA A 467 -0.12 -31.97 -47.27
N ALA A 468 0.08 -30.84 -47.73
CA ALA A 468 -0.73 -29.92 -48.54
C ALA A 468 -1.74 -29.11 -47.74
N GLY A 469 -1.90 -27.89 -47.95
CA GLY A 469 -1.91 -26.89 -48.99
C GLY A 469 -2.57 -25.68 -48.37
N GLY A 470 -2.37 -24.54 -48.77
CA GLY A 470 -2.37 -23.71 -49.90
C GLY A 470 -2.73 -22.32 -49.40
N ALA A 471 -1.94 -21.33 -49.67
CA ALA A 471 -2.04 -20.30 -50.69
C ALA A 471 -3.21 -19.32 -50.45
N THR A 472 -3.01 -18.05 -50.40
CA THR A 472 -2.69 -17.00 -51.36
C THR A 472 -2.59 -15.65 -50.60
N ALA A 473 -1.59 -14.86 -50.67
CA ALA A 473 -1.14 -13.91 -51.68
C ALA A 473 -2.07 -12.69 -51.88
N ASN A 474 -1.51 -11.57 -51.72
CA ASN A 474 -1.52 -10.29 -52.45
C ASN A 474 -1.55 -9.14 -51.44
N GLY A 475 -0.74 -8.13 -51.46
CA GLY A 475 0.08 -7.55 -52.49
C GLY A 475 0.09 -6.04 -52.33
N ALA A 476 1.31 -5.49 -52.39
CA ALA A 476 1.68 -4.22 -53.00
C ALA A 476 1.14 -2.93 -52.33
N THR A 477 1.81 -1.84 -52.15
CA THR A 477 2.92 -1.11 -52.79
C THR A 477 3.23 0.10 -51.91
N ALA A 478 4.45 0.41 -51.55
CA ALA A 478 5.43 1.26 -52.22
C ALA A 478 5.23 2.78 -52.05
N GLY A 479 6.30 3.44 -51.63
CA GLY A 479 6.59 4.85 -51.76
C GLY A 479 7.31 5.33 -50.50
N GLY A 480 8.53 5.45 -50.29
CA GLY A 480 9.67 5.77 -51.14
C GLY A 480 9.82 7.27 -51.34
N VAL A 481 10.65 7.96 -50.54
CA VAL A 481 11.58 8.99 -51.06
C VAL A 481 12.69 9.19 -50.03
N ALA A 482 13.87 9.03 -50.56
CA ALA A 482 15.19 9.34 -50.03
C ALA A 482 15.52 10.84 -50.19
N ALA A 483 16.50 11.30 -49.46
CA ALA A 483 17.71 11.97 -49.96
C ALA A 483 18.42 12.71 -48.83
N ASN A 484 19.65 12.27 -48.52
CA ASN A 484 20.91 12.93 -48.88
C ASN A 484 21.19 14.25 -48.11
N GLY A 485 22.31 14.45 -47.55
CA GLY A 485 23.71 14.38 -47.84
C GLY A 485 24.51 14.79 -46.60
N ALA A 486 25.53 14.17 -46.25
CA ALA A 486 26.91 14.21 -46.71
C ALA A 486 27.68 15.48 -46.39
N ALA A 487 28.79 15.20 -45.80
CA ALA A 487 30.12 15.76 -45.92
C ALA A 487 30.63 16.52 -44.69
N SER A 488 31.55 15.90 -44.01
CA SER A 488 33.05 15.92 -44.12
C SER A 488 33.64 17.16 -43.47
N ALA A 489 34.48 16.99 -42.52
CA ALA A 489 35.89 16.66 -42.42
C ALA A 489 36.76 17.82 -41.95
N ASP A 490 37.80 17.48 -41.23
CA ASP A 490 39.08 18.14 -41.00
C ASP A 490 39.10 19.30 -39.98
N GLY A 491 39.97 19.36 -39.05
CA GLY A 491 41.28 18.78 -38.79
C GLY A 491 42.05 19.62 -37.78
N ALA A 492 43.05 19.02 -37.21
CA ALA A 492 44.28 19.63 -36.63
C ALA A 492 44.20 20.23 -35.21
N ALA A 493 44.71 19.53 -34.26
CA ALA A 493 46.01 19.52 -33.59
C ALA A 493 46.65 20.90 -33.22
N ALA A 494 47.00 21.01 -31.96
CA ALA A 494 48.15 21.63 -31.28
C ALA A 494 47.64 22.23 -29.97
N GLY A 495 48.12 21.94 -28.82
CA GLY A 495 49.42 21.74 -28.32
C GLY A 495 49.65 22.77 -27.19
N VAL A 496 50.24 22.29 -26.10
CA VAL A 496 51.01 23.08 -25.12
C VAL A 496 50.32 23.41 -23.79
N ASP A 497 50.74 22.68 -22.78
CA ASP A 497 50.99 22.88 -21.36
C ASP A 497 51.77 24.23 -21.08
N PRO A 498 52.08 24.65 -19.85
CA PRO A 498 51.65 24.27 -18.48
C PRO A 498 51.49 25.50 -17.53
N ALA A 499 51.20 25.15 -16.28
CA ALA A 499 51.76 25.80 -15.10
C ALA A 499 50.84 26.51 -14.11
N CYS A 500 51.07 26.12 -12.87
CA CYS A 500 50.93 26.84 -11.61
C CYS A 500 49.56 26.63 -10.90
N GLY A 501 49.50 26.23 -9.68
CA GLY A 501 50.41 26.16 -8.57
C GLY A 501 49.64 25.53 -7.38
N ASP A 502 50.34 24.77 -6.62
CA ASP A 502 49.91 24.17 -5.33
C ASP A 502 49.65 25.26 -4.27
N PRO A 503 48.63 25.13 -3.45
CA PRO A 503 48.66 25.74 -2.12
C PRO A 503 49.00 24.69 -1.05
N ALA A 504 50.13 24.92 -0.47
CA ALA A 504 50.65 24.61 0.86
C ALA A 504 49.92 23.54 1.69
N VAL A 505 50.60 22.42 1.84
CA VAL A 505 50.41 21.42 2.89
C VAL A 505 50.79 22.07 4.23
N VAL A 506 49.79 22.26 5.12
CA VAL A 506 50.05 22.51 6.55
C VAL A 506 50.27 21.15 7.20
N ALA A 507 51.48 20.92 7.69
CA ALA A 507 51.86 19.72 8.40
C ALA A 507 51.06 19.56 9.72
N ALA A 508 50.39 18.42 9.88
CA ALA A 508 49.86 17.97 11.15
C ALA A 508 50.99 17.38 12.03
N PRO A 509 50.89 17.47 13.36
CA PRO A 509 51.93 16.95 14.27
C PRO A 509 51.97 15.42 14.23
N PRO A 510 53.11 14.77 14.62
CA PRO A 510 53.29 13.31 14.50
C PRO A 510 52.34 12.59 15.44
N GLY A 511 51.35 11.92 14.84
CA GLY A 511 50.43 11.07 15.53
C GLY A 511 50.95 9.66 15.74
N VAL A 512 50.57 9.11 16.84
CA VAL A 512 50.76 7.70 17.25
C VAL A 512 50.41 6.77 16.06
N PRO A 513 51.25 5.76 15.75
CA PRO A 513 50.98 4.85 14.64
C PRO A 513 49.66 4.10 14.92
N ALA A 514 48.75 4.15 13.96
CA ALA A 514 47.56 3.33 13.96
C ALA A 514 47.98 1.85 14.05
N PRO A 515 47.31 0.99 14.86
CA PRO A 515 47.59 -0.43 14.86
C PRO A 515 47.39 -0.98 13.45
N ALA A 516 48.35 -1.75 12.98
CA ALA A 516 48.27 -2.44 11.70
C ALA A 516 46.98 -3.26 11.64
N PRO A 517 46.29 -3.35 10.49
CA PRO A 517 45.13 -4.22 10.36
C PRO A 517 45.61 -5.64 10.67
N GLU A 518 44.98 -6.29 11.66
CA GLU A 518 45.17 -7.69 11.93
C GLU A 518 45.00 -8.49 10.64
N PRO A 519 45.89 -9.43 10.32
CA PRO A 519 45.70 -10.27 9.16
C PRO A 519 44.40 -11.05 9.33
N PRO A 520 43.64 -11.28 8.24
CA PRO A 520 42.40 -12.03 8.32
C PRO A 520 42.70 -13.37 9.03
N SER A 521 42.01 -13.59 10.16
CA SER A 521 42.08 -14.86 10.92
C SER A 521 41.88 -15.99 9.92
N ALA A 522 42.80 -16.92 9.89
CA ALA A 522 42.77 -18.08 9.04
C ALA A 522 41.40 -18.76 9.16
N ALA A 523 40.77 -19.03 8.01
CA ALA A 523 39.48 -19.70 7.92
C ALA A 523 39.52 -20.96 8.81
N ALA A 524 38.70 -20.97 9.86
CA ALA A 524 38.50 -22.15 10.68
C ALA A 524 37.90 -23.30 9.83
N PRO A 525 38.14 -24.57 10.15
CA PRO A 525 37.75 -25.73 9.34
C PRO A 525 36.25 -25.75 9.10
N GLY A 526 35.88 -26.01 7.84
CA GLY A 526 34.61 -25.74 7.21
C GLY A 526 33.38 -26.31 7.91
N VAL A 527 32.54 -25.41 8.34
CA VAL A 527 31.11 -25.65 8.35
C VAL A 527 30.70 -25.72 6.88
N GLY A 528 29.95 -26.73 6.45
CA GLY A 528 29.48 -26.86 5.07
C GLY A 528 28.73 -25.61 4.62
N PRO A 529 28.37 -25.45 3.33
CA PRO A 529 27.75 -24.23 2.83
C PRO A 529 26.49 -23.90 3.63
N ALA A 530 26.46 -22.69 4.19
CA ALA A 530 25.34 -22.20 5.00
C ALA A 530 24.22 -21.64 4.13
N LEU A 531 22.98 -21.77 4.61
CA LEU A 531 21.83 -21.03 4.09
C LEU A 531 21.48 -19.88 5.04
N VAL A 532 21.35 -18.67 4.52
CA VAL A 532 20.78 -17.53 5.25
C VAL A 532 19.45 -17.19 4.62
N VAL A 533 18.37 -17.35 5.37
CA VAL A 533 17.02 -16.90 4.99
C VAL A 533 16.74 -15.60 5.71
N GLY A 534 16.46 -14.52 4.96
CA GLY A 534 16.37 -13.23 5.61
C GLY A 534 15.48 -12.20 4.89
N ASP A 535 15.34 -11.07 5.56
CA ASP A 535 14.67 -9.88 5.03
C ASP A 535 15.65 -8.79 4.57
N SER A 536 15.26 -7.53 4.65
CA SER A 536 16.10 -6.39 4.27
C SER A 536 17.36 -6.26 5.11
N ILE A 537 17.35 -6.72 6.35
CA ILE A 537 18.52 -6.71 7.26
C ILE A 537 19.59 -7.69 6.76
N ALA A 538 19.20 -8.93 6.51
CA ALA A 538 20.09 -9.94 5.93
C ALA A 538 20.54 -9.55 4.52
N LEU A 539 19.65 -8.99 3.70
CA LEU A 539 19.97 -8.53 2.34
C LEU A 539 21.06 -7.45 2.37
N GLY A 540 20.90 -6.45 3.22
CA GLY A 540 21.88 -5.36 3.41
C GLY A 540 23.22 -5.85 4.00
N SER A 541 23.22 -7.00 4.68
CA SER A 541 24.38 -7.63 5.32
C SER A 541 24.95 -8.79 4.53
N ALA A 542 24.40 -9.10 3.34
CA ALA A 542 24.67 -10.33 2.59
C ALA A 542 26.15 -10.58 2.31
N GLU A 543 26.90 -9.55 1.94
CA GLU A 543 28.34 -9.67 1.68
C GLU A 543 29.13 -9.99 2.95
N SER A 544 28.79 -9.33 4.06
CA SER A 544 29.42 -9.57 5.36
C SER A 544 29.10 -10.98 5.87
N LEU A 545 27.86 -11.44 5.71
CA LEU A 545 27.42 -12.80 6.07
C LEU A 545 28.14 -13.87 5.23
N ARG A 546 28.26 -13.71 3.91
CA ARG A 546 29.01 -14.62 3.06
C ARG A 546 30.47 -14.69 3.44
N ARG A 547 31.09 -13.55 3.77
CA ARG A 547 32.48 -13.48 4.21
C ARG A 547 32.72 -14.19 5.54
N ALA A 548 31.80 -14.00 6.51
CA ALA A 548 31.94 -14.56 7.85
C ALA A 548 31.59 -16.07 7.94
N LEU A 549 30.59 -16.52 7.20
CA LEU A 549 30.12 -17.90 7.16
C LEU A 549 30.96 -18.80 6.22
N GLY A 550 31.63 -18.19 5.24
CA GLY A 550 32.57 -18.90 4.35
C GLY A 550 32.01 -19.20 2.95
N ALA A 551 32.87 -19.81 2.14
CA ALA A 551 32.59 -20.14 0.75
C ALA A 551 31.38 -21.08 0.61
N GLY A 552 30.53 -20.80 -0.39
CA GLY A 552 29.31 -21.57 -0.67
C GLY A 552 28.08 -21.13 0.14
N THR A 553 28.22 -20.12 1.01
CA THR A 553 27.06 -19.55 1.71
C THR A 553 26.07 -18.92 0.72
N VAL A 554 24.83 -19.41 0.74
CA VAL A 554 23.71 -18.84 0.01
C VAL A 554 22.93 -17.90 0.92
N VAL A 555 22.75 -16.67 0.49
CA VAL A 555 21.90 -15.70 1.17
C VAL A 555 20.65 -15.52 0.31
N ASP A 556 19.56 -16.12 0.75
CA ASP A 556 18.21 -15.95 0.20
C ASP A 556 17.47 -14.93 1.06
N ALA A 557 17.63 -13.68 0.71
CA ALA A 557 17.05 -12.56 1.43
C ALA A 557 16.25 -11.66 0.50
N LYS A 558 15.09 -11.23 0.96
CA LYS A 558 14.17 -10.38 0.22
C LYS A 558 13.54 -9.36 1.16
N VAL A 559 13.52 -8.12 0.71
CA VAL A 559 12.89 -6.99 1.41
C VAL A 559 11.44 -7.35 1.80
N GLY A 560 11.06 -7.17 3.07
CA GLY A 560 9.70 -7.42 3.57
C GLY A 560 9.30 -8.88 3.80
N ARG A 561 10.24 -9.81 3.64
CA ARG A 561 9.94 -11.24 3.86
C ARG A 561 9.45 -11.49 5.28
N GLN A 562 8.38 -12.28 5.37
CA GLN A 562 7.78 -12.70 6.62
C GLN A 562 8.40 -14.00 7.11
N PHE A 563 8.37 -14.23 8.44
CA PHE A 563 8.93 -15.44 9.04
C PHE A 563 8.27 -16.73 8.51
N SER A 564 6.97 -16.67 8.20
CA SER A 564 6.19 -17.79 7.66
C SER A 564 6.70 -18.34 6.31
N ALA A 565 7.54 -17.59 5.59
CA ALA A 565 8.17 -18.07 4.35
C ALA A 565 9.38 -19.00 4.60
N ALA A 566 10.00 -18.92 5.78
CA ALA A 566 11.24 -19.64 6.07
C ALA A 566 11.13 -21.17 5.98
N PRO A 567 10.07 -21.84 6.49
CA PRO A 567 10.00 -23.30 6.45
C PRO A 567 10.12 -23.90 5.05
N ALA A 568 9.46 -23.30 4.06
CA ALA A 568 9.50 -23.78 2.68
C ALA A 568 10.89 -23.60 2.04
N ILE A 569 11.56 -22.48 2.33
CA ILE A 569 12.91 -22.19 1.82
C ILE A 569 13.93 -23.15 2.44
N VAL A 570 13.85 -23.35 3.76
CA VAL A 570 14.72 -24.27 4.50
C VAL A 570 14.51 -25.71 4.06
N GLY A 571 13.28 -26.13 3.80
CA GLY A 571 12.95 -27.47 3.31
C GLY A 571 13.43 -27.73 1.88
N ALA A 572 13.53 -26.70 1.05
CA ALA A 572 14.08 -26.81 -0.30
C ALA A 572 15.62 -26.87 -0.35
N TRP A 573 16.31 -26.53 0.76
CA TRP A 573 17.76 -26.52 0.84
C TRP A 573 18.31 -27.91 1.15
N SER A 574 19.17 -28.42 0.27
CA SER A 574 19.67 -29.81 0.32
C SER A 574 21.05 -29.97 0.96
N SER A 575 21.76 -28.87 1.27
CA SER A 575 23.08 -28.94 1.91
C SER A 575 22.97 -29.27 3.41
N ALA A 576 23.98 -29.96 3.95
CA ALA A 576 24.09 -30.29 5.36
C ALA A 576 24.55 -29.12 6.25
N GLY A 577 24.89 -27.98 5.69
CA GLY A 577 25.39 -26.83 6.44
C GLY A 577 24.30 -26.15 7.30
N PRO A 578 24.70 -25.20 8.17
CA PRO A 578 23.80 -24.54 9.08
C PRO A 578 22.79 -23.65 8.34
N VAL A 579 21.64 -23.46 8.96
CA VAL A 579 20.57 -22.58 8.51
C VAL A 579 20.48 -21.36 9.42
N VAL A 580 20.59 -20.19 8.87
CA VAL A 580 20.42 -18.92 9.57
C VAL A 580 19.07 -18.32 9.17
N VAL A 581 18.26 -17.94 10.15
CA VAL A 581 16.98 -17.25 9.92
C VAL A 581 17.05 -15.87 10.55
N ASP A 582 17.19 -14.85 9.71
CA ASP A 582 17.25 -13.42 10.07
C ASP A 582 15.95 -12.75 9.59
N LEU A 583 14.86 -13.09 10.28
CA LEU A 583 13.50 -12.68 9.98
C LEU A 583 12.75 -12.26 11.25
N GLY A 584 11.71 -11.44 11.09
CA GLY A 584 10.87 -10.94 12.19
C GLY A 584 10.89 -9.43 12.33
N ALA A 585 11.74 -8.72 11.57
CA ALA A 585 11.71 -7.25 11.53
C ALA A 585 10.39 -6.72 10.92
N ASN A 586 9.79 -7.49 10.02
CA ASN A 586 8.62 -7.09 9.23
C ASN A 586 7.28 -7.62 9.75
N GLY A 587 7.24 -8.30 10.89
CA GLY A 587 5.99 -8.82 11.44
C GLY A 587 6.19 -9.71 12.66
N THR A 588 5.07 -10.23 13.18
CA THR A 588 5.06 -11.14 14.33
C THR A 588 5.57 -12.52 13.92
N VAL A 589 6.40 -13.10 14.77
CA VAL A 589 6.89 -14.48 14.65
C VAL A 589 5.97 -15.40 15.44
N GLN A 590 5.50 -16.48 14.81
CA GLN A 590 4.68 -17.49 15.46
C GLN A 590 5.57 -18.68 15.87
N ALA A 591 5.35 -19.23 17.06
CA ALA A 591 6.08 -20.42 17.52
C ALA A 591 5.93 -21.59 16.53
N ALA A 592 4.74 -21.78 15.97
CA ALA A 592 4.49 -22.82 14.96
C ALA A 592 5.34 -22.68 13.70
N ASP A 593 5.67 -21.45 13.27
CA ASP A 593 6.54 -21.21 12.12
C ASP A 593 7.99 -21.59 12.45
N ILE A 594 8.43 -21.34 13.70
CA ILE A 594 9.77 -21.75 14.15
C ILE A 594 9.86 -23.29 14.23
N ASP A 595 8.85 -23.94 14.82
CA ASP A 595 8.79 -25.40 14.87
C ASP A 595 8.84 -26.02 13.46
N ALA A 596 8.16 -25.40 12.49
CA ALA A 596 8.19 -25.81 11.09
C ALA A 596 9.58 -25.59 10.45
N VAL A 597 10.31 -24.52 10.79
CA VAL A 597 11.70 -24.29 10.37
C VAL A 597 12.60 -25.38 10.94
N VAL A 598 12.51 -25.66 12.24
CA VAL A 598 13.33 -26.69 12.91
C VAL A 598 13.06 -28.06 12.30
N ALA A 599 11.77 -28.42 12.08
CA ALA A 599 11.40 -29.67 11.42
C ALA A 599 11.97 -29.76 10.00
N SER A 600 11.92 -28.66 9.23
CA SER A 600 12.46 -28.58 7.86
C SER A 600 14.00 -28.62 7.84
N ALA A 601 14.64 -28.14 8.90
CA ALA A 601 16.09 -28.18 9.05
C ALA A 601 16.61 -29.59 9.40
N GLY A 602 15.79 -30.42 10.07
CA GLY A 602 16.24 -31.74 10.55
C GLY A 602 17.37 -31.62 11.56
N ASP A 603 18.45 -32.36 11.36
CA ASP A 603 19.63 -32.38 12.27
C ASP A 603 20.56 -31.16 12.06
N ARG A 604 20.27 -30.31 11.10
CA ARG A 604 21.08 -29.12 10.81
C ARG A 604 20.95 -28.10 11.94
N ARG A 605 22.06 -27.43 12.24
CA ARG A 605 22.03 -26.30 13.16
C ARG A 605 21.20 -25.14 12.60
N VAL A 606 20.31 -24.60 13.42
CA VAL A 606 19.52 -23.42 13.11
C VAL A 606 19.98 -22.25 13.98
N VAL A 607 20.30 -21.14 13.34
CA VAL A 607 20.63 -19.89 14.03
C VAL A 607 19.47 -18.91 13.83
N LEU A 608 18.76 -18.58 14.89
CA LEU A 608 17.71 -17.57 14.91
C LEU A 608 18.29 -16.21 15.30
N VAL A 609 18.09 -15.20 14.47
CA VAL A 609 18.56 -13.84 14.75
C VAL A 609 17.45 -13.02 15.39
N GLY A 610 17.75 -12.41 16.53
CA GLY A 610 16.84 -11.53 17.24
C GLY A 610 16.56 -10.24 16.47
N VAL A 611 15.45 -9.61 16.78
CA VAL A 611 14.91 -8.44 16.07
C VAL A 611 15.24 -7.16 16.83
N HIS A 612 15.73 -6.14 16.12
CA HIS A 612 15.83 -4.76 16.63
C HIS A 612 15.08 -3.81 15.69
N VAL A 613 13.86 -3.47 16.05
CA VAL A 613 12.98 -2.57 15.30
C VAL A 613 12.12 -1.76 16.27
N PRO A 614 11.81 -0.49 16.04
CA PRO A 614 10.96 0.30 16.93
C PRO A 614 9.49 -0.08 16.74
N ARG A 615 9.15 -1.35 17.01
CA ARG A 615 7.83 -1.94 16.76
C ARG A 615 7.32 -2.70 17.97
N ARG A 616 5.98 -2.75 18.12
CA ARG A 616 5.28 -3.45 19.20
C ARG A 616 5.56 -4.95 19.27
N TRP A 617 6.02 -5.56 18.19
CA TRP A 617 6.29 -6.99 18.15
C TRP A 617 7.74 -7.36 18.46
N GLN A 618 8.66 -6.38 18.58
CA GLN A 618 10.08 -6.64 18.82
C GLN A 618 10.30 -7.56 20.02
N ASP A 619 9.78 -7.17 21.18
CA ASP A 619 10.03 -7.89 22.43
C ASP A 619 9.34 -9.26 22.40
N GLY A 620 8.10 -9.33 21.92
CA GLY A 620 7.37 -10.59 21.74
C GLY A 620 8.06 -11.55 20.78
N ASN A 621 8.57 -11.05 19.65
CA ASN A 621 9.34 -11.86 18.71
C ASN A 621 10.63 -12.40 19.36
N ASN A 622 11.39 -11.55 20.03
CA ASN A 622 12.63 -11.95 20.71
C ASN A 622 12.37 -12.98 21.81
N ASP A 623 11.26 -12.87 22.53
CA ASP A 623 10.89 -13.84 23.55
C ASP A 623 10.55 -15.21 22.92
N VAL A 624 9.80 -15.25 21.82
CA VAL A 624 9.46 -16.50 21.12
C VAL A 624 10.70 -17.14 20.51
N LEU A 625 11.59 -16.35 19.86
CA LEU A 625 12.84 -16.85 19.29
C LEU A 625 13.78 -17.41 20.37
N ARG A 626 13.91 -16.73 21.51
CA ARG A 626 14.71 -17.17 22.64
C ARG A 626 14.15 -18.44 23.29
N ALA A 627 12.83 -18.52 23.43
CA ALA A 627 12.17 -19.71 23.95
C ALA A 627 12.40 -20.94 23.06
N ALA A 628 12.35 -20.76 21.73
CA ALA A 628 12.64 -21.84 20.79
C ALA A 628 14.09 -22.34 20.90
N ALA A 629 15.07 -21.44 21.04
CA ALA A 629 16.47 -21.84 21.26
C ALA A 629 16.66 -22.60 22.59
N ALA A 630 15.90 -22.27 23.62
CA ALA A 630 15.91 -23.01 24.88
C ALA A 630 15.25 -24.40 24.78
N ALA A 631 14.27 -24.55 23.87
CA ALA A 631 13.54 -25.81 23.70
C ALA A 631 14.22 -26.83 22.76
N HIS A 632 15.00 -26.35 21.80
CA HIS A 632 15.60 -27.19 20.74
C HIS A 632 17.15 -27.17 20.81
N PRO A 633 17.81 -28.29 21.02
CA PRO A 633 19.28 -28.34 21.19
C PRO A 633 20.06 -27.99 19.91
N THR A 634 19.43 -28.07 18.74
CA THR A 634 20.02 -27.69 17.45
C THR A 634 19.85 -26.21 17.12
N VAL A 635 19.12 -25.42 17.97
CA VAL A 635 18.79 -24.01 17.73
C VAL A 635 19.65 -23.10 18.59
N GLU A 636 20.29 -22.13 17.97
CA GLU A 636 21.05 -21.07 18.63
C GLU A 636 20.33 -19.73 18.43
N PHE A 637 20.37 -18.86 19.44
CA PHE A 637 19.82 -17.52 19.38
C PHE A 637 20.91 -16.46 19.41
N VAL A 638 20.92 -15.57 18.41
CA VAL A 638 21.75 -14.37 18.36
C VAL A 638 20.91 -13.18 18.80
N ASP A 639 21.15 -12.66 19.97
CA ASP A 639 20.42 -11.48 20.47
C ASP A 639 20.93 -10.20 19.81
N TRP A 640 20.43 -9.94 18.60
CA TRP A 640 20.77 -8.73 17.85
C TRP A 640 20.33 -7.45 18.58
N ASN A 641 19.21 -7.49 19.29
CA ASN A 641 18.73 -6.35 20.07
C ASN A 641 19.71 -5.96 21.18
N ALA A 642 20.23 -6.94 21.91
CA ALA A 642 21.24 -6.71 22.94
C ALA A 642 22.57 -6.22 22.34
N LEU A 643 22.99 -6.79 21.20
CA LEU A 643 24.19 -6.36 20.48
C LEU A 643 24.12 -4.90 20.04
N VAL A 644 22.98 -4.48 19.47
CA VAL A 644 22.77 -3.07 19.10
C VAL A 644 22.82 -2.15 20.31
N GLY A 645 22.20 -2.56 21.43
CA GLY A 645 22.24 -1.80 22.68
C GLY A 645 23.65 -1.62 23.24
N ALA A 646 24.51 -2.62 23.07
CA ALA A 646 25.89 -2.60 23.53
C ALA A 646 26.85 -1.84 22.58
N HIS A 647 26.47 -1.63 21.32
CA HIS A 647 27.33 -1.01 20.29
C HIS A 647 26.64 0.20 19.66
N PRO A 648 26.72 1.40 20.29
CA PRO A 648 26.21 2.65 19.71
C PRO A 648 26.85 2.89 18.34
N GLY A 649 26.02 3.07 17.30
CA GLY A 649 26.48 3.21 15.93
C GLY A 649 26.50 1.92 15.10
N ALA A 650 26.02 0.79 15.64
CA ALA A 650 25.82 -0.44 14.88
C ALA A 650 24.75 -0.26 13.77
N LEU A 651 23.77 0.59 14.00
CA LEU A 651 22.70 0.87 13.04
C LEU A 651 23.02 2.04 12.12
N GLY A 652 22.42 2.02 10.96
CA GLY A 652 22.36 3.15 10.04
C GLY A 652 21.44 4.26 10.57
N PRO A 653 21.30 5.37 9.83
CA PRO A 653 20.50 6.53 10.24
C PRO A 653 19.01 6.25 10.41
N ASP A 654 18.51 5.16 9.86
CA ASP A 654 17.10 4.73 10.00
C ASP A 654 16.80 4.03 11.34
N GLY A 655 17.83 3.71 12.12
CA GLY A 655 17.69 3.05 13.41
C GLY A 655 17.23 1.58 13.33
N VAL A 656 17.27 0.96 12.14
CA VAL A 656 16.81 -0.42 11.89
C VAL A 656 17.88 -1.24 11.18
N HIS A 657 18.34 -0.76 10.04
CA HIS A 657 19.31 -1.49 9.22
C HIS A 657 20.73 -1.33 9.74
N PRO A 658 21.52 -2.41 9.76
CA PRO A 658 22.92 -2.33 10.19
C PRO A 658 23.75 -1.38 9.30
N GLY A 659 24.45 -0.44 9.92
CA GLY A 659 25.50 0.36 9.29
C GLY A 659 26.74 -0.50 8.94
N VAL A 660 27.78 0.09 8.39
CA VAL A 660 28.99 -0.66 7.99
C VAL A 660 29.57 -1.48 9.15
N ALA A 661 29.69 -0.88 10.34
CA ALA A 661 30.17 -1.59 11.54
C ALA A 661 29.17 -2.64 12.01
N GLY A 662 27.87 -2.34 11.95
CA GLY A 662 26.82 -3.26 12.37
C GLY A 662 26.71 -4.50 11.50
N ARG A 663 26.91 -4.39 10.19
CA ARG A 663 26.93 -5.55 9.28
C ARG A 663 28.04 -6.54 9.63
N THR A 664 29.21 -6.04 10.01
CA THR A 664 30.33 -6.86 10.45
C THR A 664 30.03 -7.49 11.81
N LEU A 665 29.46 -6.72 12.75
CA LEU A 665 29.06 -7.20 14.07
C LEU A 665 28.03 -8.32 13.97
N LEU A 666 26.95 -8.12 13.19
CA LEU A 666 25.92 -9.12 12.95
C LEU A 666 26.50 -10.39 12.33
N ALA A 667 27.28 -10.24 11.27
CA ALA A 667 27.85 -11.36 10.53
C ALA A 667 28.77 -12.20 11.40
N ASN A 668 29.59 -11.58 12.25
CA ASN A 668 30.47 -12.29 13.18
C ASN A 668 29.67 -13.04 14.24
N ALA A 669 28.68 -12.41 14.86
CA ALA A 669 27.83 -13.05 15.86
C ALA A 669 27.06 -14.27 15.30
N VAL A 670 26.53 -14.13 14.06
CA VAL A 670 25.88 -15.24 13.35
C VAL A 670 26.85 -16.37 13.05
N ALA A 671 28.06 -16.04 12.58
CA ALA A 671 29.07 -17.04 12.26
C ALA A 671 29.57 -17.78 13.52
N ASP A 672 29.72 -17.09 14.65
CA ASP A 672 30.08 -17.69 15.92
C ASP A 672 28.99 -18.66 16.42
N ALA A 673 27.71 -18.27 16.32
CA ALA A 673 26.58 -19.12 16.66
C ALA A 673 26.51 -20.37 15.74
N ALA A 674 26.78 -20.20 14.44
CA ALA A 674 26.75 -21.27 13.45
C ALA A 674 27.87 -22.31 13.66
N ARG A 675 28.97 -21.93 14.34
CA ARG A 675 30.15 -22.80 14.61
C ARG A 675 30.10 -23.51 15.96
N ARG A 676 29.20 -23.16 16.86
CA ARG A 676 29.07 -23.85 18.15
C ARG A 676 28.81 -25.33 17.94
N PRO A 677 29.36 -26.24 18.76
CA PRO A 677 29.23 -27.68 18.58
C PRO A 677 27.82 -28.21 18.75
#